data_3ef159639c59dfe0097cb93fb400fd21
#
_entry.id   3ef159639c59dfe0097cb93fb400fd21
#
_cell.length_a   1.000
_cell.length_b   1.000
_cell.length_c   1.000
_cell.angle_alpha   90.00
_cell.angle_beta   90.00
_cell.angle_gamma   90.00
#
_symmetry.space_group_name_H-M   'P 1'
#
loop_
_entity.id
_entity.type
_entity.pdbx_description
1 polymer ?
#
loop_
_entity_poly.entity_id
_entity_poly.type
_entity_poly.pdbx_seq_one_letter_code
_entity_poly.pdbx_strand_id
1 'polypeptide(L)'
;MRKIEAGTFLNMEIPVSLSCSNDGKQVFVSFRKTEHDCYVSRIRKLGPNGAWIDFGEGAMQTVSGDGTKLLYVTAGEEGRQKLIIRDLEDGKEEFLGEYLRIQELSFSEDGKKLVFTAAFPLKHEPEDLPVLSEVQWIDRVKFKTDGVGLFDGTYRQIGVYDLEGGTLSIISEGRRDLSEPGFVGNDRIIYLAIPVDPDNSDDVHLYSRELTGEKSEIWNGPGGPIGHLSVSPDQKYAACLAHDNRYWEATNFKIYLFDLETGVFRCLTEDYDRSVGNYVINDTGYDRNQYSLEWNADGSAIDTLITDGYSVNLYRVSTEDGSVTPVTRGKQVLFSAKRAGNVIYAFGSDEVTDARIVEIREDGTVSSLWEGEISEEKYQLSRSKSFWYNGCDGSQREGLYYPGTEGIILDIHGGPHYCHGYDLSYDIQLLTAKGYGVVLCNPAGSQGSGEKLARESYHDWGGKDYQELLTCLTAAQKTFSLEKLPAAVMGGSYGGFMTNWMISHTDRFTCAISERSTCNRYSQAGTSDCAFRYGMFEFDGAAWENPQHYMEHSPISYVKNVHTPVLLIHGDRDMNCPLSQSEEWYSALKMEGKKAYLAVFKGEYHSLTGKGRPKSRLDRYHLLLWWFDRYMKKGEAYV
;
A
#
# COMPACT_ATOMS: atom_id res chain seq x y z
N MET A 1 -24.30 -22.13 3.42
CA MET A 1 -23.38 -21.00 3.28
C MET A 1 -23.89 -20.11 2.17
N ARG A 2 -23.82 -18.78 2.35
CA ARG A 2 -24.19 -17.77 1.35
C ARG A 2 -23.12 -17.71 0.25
N LYS A 3 -23.47 -17.26 -0.95
CA LYS A 3 -22.48 -16.93 -1.99
C LYS A 3 -22.07 -15.46 -1.85
N ILE A 4 -20.85 -15.14 -2.27
CA ILE A 4 -20.41 -13.75 -2.42
C ILE A 4 -21.17 -13.11 -3.57
N GLU A 5 -21.69 -11.90 -3.35
CA GLU A 5 -22.40 -11.07 -4.32
C GLU A 5 -21.74 -9.70 -4.40
N ALA A 6 -21.96 -8.91 -5.45
CA ALA A 6 -21.31 -7.61 -5.65
C ALA A 6 -21.40 -6.67 -4.44
N GLY A 7 -22.48 -6.71 -3.66
CA GLY A 7 -22.69 -5.88 -2.48
C GLY A 7 -22.24 -6.46 -1.15
N THR A 8 -21.70 -7.69 -1.10
CA THR A 8 -21.32 -8.32 0.18
C THR A 8 -20.24 -7.53 0.91
N PHE A 9 -19.29 -6.91 0.20
CA PHE A 9 -18.21 -6.10 0.77
C PHE A 9 -18.70 -4.91 1.61
N LEU A 10 -19.93 -4.42 1.39
CA LEU A 10 -20.51 -3.32 2.15
C LEU A 10 -20.69 -3.65 3.64
N ASN A 11 -20.69 -4.93 3.99
CA ASN A 11 -20.81 -5.42 5.36
C ASN A 11 -19.46 -5.66 6.03
N MET A 12 -18.34 -5.50 5.30
CA MET A 12 -17.01 -5.73 5.85
C MET A 12 -16.64 -4.64 6.86
N GLU A 13 -16.00 -5.08 7.93
CA GLU A 13 -15.27 -4.21 8.86
C GLU A 13 -13.79 -4.54 8.76
N ILE A 14 -12.96 -3.56 8.45
CA ILE A 14 -11.53 -3.76 8.22
C ILE A 14 -10.74 -3.05 9.32
N PRO A 15 -9.90 -3.75 10.11
CA PRO A 15 -8.97 -3.10 11.02
C PRO A 15 -7.94 -2.29 10.24
N VAL A 16 -7.75 -1.02 10.60
CA VAL A 16 -6.88 -0.09 9.85
C VAL A 16 -5.74 0.49 10.67
N SER A 17 -5.84 0.47 11.98
CA SER A 17 -4.74 0.82 12.86
C SER A 17 -4.84 0.08 14.20
N LEU A 18 -3.68 -0.14 14.83
CA LEU A 18 -3.54 -0.87 16.09
C LEU A 18 -2.58 -0.10 16.99
N SER A 19 -2.93 0.09 18.25
CA SER A 19 -2.03 0.64 19.25
C SER A 19 -2.21 -0.04 20.61
N CYS A 20 -1.11 -0.12 21.36
CA CYS A 20 -1.07 -0.80 22.65
C CYS A 20 -0.25 0.02 23.65
N SER A 21 -0.65 -0.02 24.95
CA SER A 21 0.22 0.45 26.04
C SER A 21 1.40 -0.51 26.24
N ASN A 22 2.48 -0.02 26.87
CA ASN A 22 3.69 -0.82 27.09
C ASN A 22 3.42 -2.09 27.92
N ASP A 23 2.47 -2.03 28.86
CA ASP A 23 2.08 -3.17 29.71
C ASP A 23 1.02 -4.11 29.09
N GLY A 24 0.53 -3.79 27.89
CA GLY A 24 -0.47 -4.56 27.16
C GLY A 24 -1.89 -4.52 27.71
N LYS A 25 -2.18 -3.70 28.73
CA LYS A 25 -3.53 -3.61 29.30
C LYS A 25 -4.49 -2.78 28.46
N GLN A 26 -3.95 -1.88 27.65
CA GLN A 26 -4.71 -1.03 26.75
C GLN A 26 -4.39 -1.44 25.32
N VAL A 27 -5.36 -2.03 24.63
CA VAL A 27 -5.25 -2.42 23.22
C VAL A 27 -6.41 -1.78 22.48
N PHE A 28 -6.09 -0.94 21.48
CA PHE A 28 -7.06 -0.22 20.67
C PHE A 28 -6.87 -0.56 19.19
N VAL A 29 -7.98 -0.73 18.49
CA VAL A 29 -8.02 -0.94 17.04
C VAL A 29 -9.05 -0.01 16.44
N SER A 30 -8.69 0.70 15.38
CA SER A 30 -9.66 1.37 14.52
C SER A 30 -10.16 0.41 13.45
N PHE A 31 -11.48 0.35 13.31
CA PHE A 31 -12.17 -0.41 12.27
C PHE A 31 -12.80 0.55 11.27
N ARG A 32 -12.55 0.33 10.00
CA ARG A 32 -13.23 1.02 8.92
C ARG A 32 -14.39 0.18 8.42
N LYS A 33 -15.54 0.78 8.31
CA LYS A 33 -16.76 0.18 7.76
C LYS A 33 -17.46 1.12 6.80
N THR A 34 -18.34 0.57 5.99
CA THR A 34 -19.21 1.36 5.10
C THR A 34 -20.42 1.88 5.87
N GLU A 35 -20.65 3.17 5.80
CA GLU A 35 -21.89 3.79 6.22
C GLU A 35 -22.42 4.70 5.09
N HIS A 36 -23.59 4.36 4.53
CA HIS A 36 -24.14 5.00 3.33
C HIS A 36 -23.17 4.88 2.13
N ASP A 37 -22.70 5.99 1.55
CA ASP A 37 -21.72 6.00 0.45
C ASP A 37 -20.34 6.53 0.89
N CYS A 38 -19.98 6.29 2.12
CA CYS A 38 -18.66 6.68 2.66
C CYS A 38 -18.10 5.61 3.61
N TYR A 39 -16.84 5.75 3.94
CA TYR A 39 -16.18 4.95 4.97
C TYR A 39 -16.10 5.75 6.26
N VAL A 40 -16.46 5.11 7.36
CA VAL A 40 -16.35 5.64 8.72
C VAL A 40 -15.41 4.76 9.52
N SER A 41 -14.51 5.36 10.28
CA SER A 41 -13.62 4.65 11.20
C SER A 41 -14.11 4.79 12.63
N ARG A 42 -14.13 3.67 13.36
CA ARG A 42 -14.51 3.60 14.77
C ARG A 42 -13.40 2.94 15.58
N ILE A 43 -13.07 3.53 16.71
CA ILE A 43 -12.09 2.99 17.63
C ILE A 43 -12.80 2.01 18.57
N ARG A 44 -12.21 0.82 18.74
CA ARG A 44 -12.65 -0.14 19.76
C ARG A 44 -11.47 -0.52 20.65
N LYS A 45 -11.77 -0.77 21.90
CA LYS A 45 -10.83 -1.25 22.91
C LYS A 45 -11.08 -2.72 23.19
N LEU A 46 -10.03 -3.51 23.32
CA LEU A 46 -10.09 -4.87 23.82
C LEU A 46 -10.35 -4.85 25.34
N GLY A 47 -11.47 -5.37 25.76
CA GLY A 47 -11.84 -5.48 27.17
C GLY A 47 -11.25 -6.73 27.86
N PRO A 48 -11.28 -6.78 29.20
CA PRO A 48 -10.67 -7.86 29.99
C PRO A 48 -11.20 -9.27 29.65
N ASN A 49 -12.41 -9.37 29.13
CA ASN A 49 -13.06 -10.63 28.80
C ASN A 49 -12.94 -10.99 27.30
N GLY A 50 -12.05 -10.32 26.56
CA GLY A 50 -11.90 -10.47 25.12
C GLY A 50 -13.00 -9.78 24.28
N ALA A 51 -13.94 -9.08 24.91
CA ALA A 51 -14.99 -8.33 24.23
C ALA A 51 -14.47 -6.98 23.74
N TRP A 52 -14.90 -6.56 22.56
CA TRP A 52 -14.55 -5.26 22.01
C TRP A 52 -15.53 -4.17 22.46
N ILE A 53 -15.02 -3.11 23.07
CA ILE A 53 -15.77 -1.97 23.61
C ILE A 53 -15.65 -0.80 22.62
N ASP A 54 -16.76 -0.26 22.17
CA ASP A 54 -16.81 0.89 21.24
C ASP A 54 -16.39 2.18 21.97
N PHE A 55 -15.40 2.89 21.41
CA PHE A 55 -14.90 4.18 21.89
C PHE A 55 -15.38 5.37 21.05
N GLY A 56 -16.13 5.13 19.98
CA GLY A 56 -16.67 6.16 19.11
C GLY A 56 -15.93 6.29 17.76
N GLU A 57 -16.25 7.35 17.04
CA GLU A 57 -15.62 7.64 15.75
C GLU A 57 -14.20 8.15 15.94
N GLY A 58 -13.28 7.63 15.13
CA GLY A 58 -11.89 8.04 15.12
C GLY A 58 -10.98 7.04 14.44
N ALA A 59 -9.79 7.48 14.12
CA ALA A 59 -8.75 6.70 13.48
C ALA A 59 -7.35 7.15 13.93
N MET A 60 -6.31 6.45 13.46
CA MET A 60 -4.90 6.77 13.71
C MET A 60 -4.59 6.93 15.21
N GLN A 61 -5.24 6.11 16.04
CA GLN A 61 -5.08 6.23 17.47
C GLN A 61 -3.69 5.78 17.92
N THR A 62 -3.17 6.46 18.94
CA THR A 62 -2.01 6.03 19.71
C THR A 62 -2.30 6.17 21.21
N VAL A 63 -1.88 5.19 21.98
CA VAL A 63 -2.02 5.19 23.45
C VAL A 63 -0.68 5.55 24.07
N SER A 64 -0.69 6.35 25.16
CA SER A 64 0.52 6.65 25.92
C SER A 64 1.14 5.37 26.50
N GLY A 65 2.47 5.37 26.69
CA GLY A 65 3.20 4.19 27.18
C GLY A 65 2.70 3.68 28.52
N ASP A 66 2.27 4.59 29.41
CA ASP A 66 1.66 4.28 30.72
C ASP A 66 0.18 3.82 30.64
N GLY A 67 -0.43 3.90 29.46
CA GLY A 67 -1.81 3.48 29.22
C GLY A 67 -2.87 4.43 29.80
N THR A 68 -2.52 5.69 30.14
CA THR A 68 -3.46 6.64 30.76
C THR A 68 -4.19 7.53 29.74
N LYS A 69 -3.62 7.74 28.54
CA LYS A 69 -4.16 8.64 27.53
C LYS A 69 -4.28 7.97 26.17
N LEU A 70 -5.32 8.33 25.43
CA LEU A 70 -5.55 7.95 24.05
C LEU A 70 -5.57 9.21 23.17
N LEU A 71 -4.65 9.31 22.23
CA LEU A 71 -4.62 10.33 21.20
C LEU A 71 -5.23 9.76 19.91
N TYR A 72 -6.09 10.51 19.22
CA TYR A 72 -6.71 10.04 17.99
C TYR A 72 -7.21 11.18 17.11
N VAL A 73 -7.61 10.84 15.89
CA VAL A 73 -8.02 11.79 14.86
C VAL A 73 -9.48 11.52 14.48
N THR A 74 -10.28 12.57 14.37
CA THR A 74 -11.64 12.51 13.80
C THR A 74 -11.77 13.44 12.60
N ALA A 75 -12.87 13.29 11.84
CA ALA A 75 -13.19 14.21 10.74
C ALA A 75 -13.46 15.63 11.28
N GLY A 76 -12.93 16.62 10.58
CA GLY A 76 -13.16 18.03 10.81
C GLY A 76 -13.89 18.69 9.64
N GLU A 77 -13.86 20.01 9.59
CA GLU A 77 -14.46 20.80 8.52
C GLU A 77 -13.50 20.95 7.33
N GLU A 78 -14.04 21.16 6.13
CA GLU A 78 -13.27 21.45 4.90
C GLU A 78 -12.10 20.47 4.64
N GLY A 79 -12.28 19.19 4.94
CA GLY A 79 -11.24 18.16 4.76
C GLY A 79 -10.13 18.17 5.80
N ARG A 80 -10.27 18.98 6.84
CA ARG A 80 -9.36 18.97 8.00
C ARG A 80 -9.66 17.78 8.91
N GLN A 81 -8.77 17.56 9.85
CA GLN A 81 -8.85 16.51 10.86
C GLN A 81 -8.68 17.14 12.24
N LYS A 82 -9.52 16.71 13.18
CA LYS A 82 -9.45 17.13 14.59
C LYS A 82 -8.53 16.19 15.34
N LEU A 83 -7.57 16.75 16.05
CA LEU A 83 -6.70 16.03 16.97
C LEU A 83 -7.31 16.08 18.36
N ILE A 84 -7.59 14.92 18.93
CA ILE A 84 -8.29 14.76 20.21
C ILE A 84 -7.45 13.87 21.12
N ILE A 85 -7.34 14.28 22.40
CA ILE A 85 -6.78 13.44 23.45
C ILE A 85 -7.88 13.09 24.44
N ARG A 86 -7.92 11.84 24.88
CA ARG A 86 -8.85 11.33 25.89
C ARG A 86 -8.08 10.75 27.06
N ASP A 87 -8.40 11.19 28.25
CA ASP A 87 -7.99 10.54 29.50
C ASP A 87 -8.76 9.20 29.63
N LEU A 88 -8.05 8.13 29.91
CA LEU A 88 -8.65 6.79 29.96
C LEU A 88 -9.15 6.41 31.34
N GLU A 89 -8.86 7.21 32.37
CA GLU A 89 -9.33 7.01 33.74
C GLU A 89 -10.70 7.65 33.94
N ASP A 90 -10.84 8.94 33.62
CA ASP A 90 -12.10 9.70 33.82
C ASP A 90 -12.93 9.85 32.53
N GLY A 91 -12.37 9.51 31.38
CA GLY A 91 -13.02 9.58 30.07
C GLY A 91 -13.14 10.99 29.49
N LYS A 92 -12.50 12.00 30.09
CA LYS A 92 -12.51 13.37 29.58
C LYS A 92 -11.76 13.51 28.29
N GLU A 93 -12.37 14.23 27.35
CA GLU A 93 -11.76 14.55 26.06
C GLU A 93 -11.35 16.02 26.00
N GLU A 94 -10.21 16.26 25.33
CA GLU A 94 -9.70 17.59 25.05
C GLU A 94 -9.40 17.71 23.56
N PHE A 95 -9.82 18.83 22.96
CA PHE A 95 -9.55 19.19 21.58
C PHE A 95 -8.23 19.95 21.50
N LEU A 96 -7.25 19.39 20.79
CA LEU A 96 -5.91 19.96 20.67
C LEU A 96 -5.71 20.82 19.42
N GLY A 97 -6.65 20.75 18.46
CA GLY A 97 -6.59 21.56 17.26
C GLY A 97 -7.13 20.84 16.03
N GLU A 98 -7.18 21.57 14.90
CA GLU A 98 -7.70 21.08 13.64
C GLU A 98 -6.70 21.40 12.51
N TYR A 99 -6.22 20.35 11.84
CA TYR A 99 -5.11 20.43 10.91
C TYR A 99 -5.42 19.67 9.61
N LEU A 100 -4.71 19.97 8.54
CA LEU A 100 -4.77 19.21 7.29
C LEU A 100 -3.78 18.04 7.35
N ARG A 101 -4.21 16.86 6.92
CA ARG A 101 -3.35 15.68 6.71
C ARG A 101 -2.49 15.33 7.93
N ILE A 102 -3.14 15.19 9.10
CA ILE A 102 -2.46 14.71 10.31
C ILE A 102 -1.94 13.30 10.07
N GLN A 103 -0.70 13.02 10.46
CA GLN A 103 -0.06 11.70 10.41
C GLN A 103 0.90 11.52 11.60
N GLU A 104 1.33 10.29 11.83
CA GLU A 104 2.50 9.93 12.65
C GLU A 104 2.42 10.47 14.09
N LEU A 105 1.41 10.03 14.82
CA LEU A 105 1.18 10.45 16.21
C LEU A 105 2.09 9.69 17.18
N SER A 106 2.78 10.39 18.09
CA SER A 106 3.61 9.78 19.14
C SER A 106 3.60 10.58 20.43
N PHE A 107 3.71 9.89 21.57
CA PHE A 107 3.92 10.51 22.89
C PHE A 107 5.40 10.53 23.27
N SER A 108 5.80 11.51 24.10
CA SER A 108 7.04 11.46 24.87
C SER A 108 6.99 10.31 25.89
N GLU A 109 8.15 9.90 26.39
CA GLU A 109 8.28 8.79 27.34
C GLU A 109 7.42 9.02 28.61
N ASP A 110 7.40 10.25 29.14
CA ASP A 110 6.61 10.64 30.31
C ASP A 110 5.13 10.95 30.01
N GLY A 111 4.70 10.85 28.74
CA GLY A 111 3.33 11.11 28.31
C GLY A 111 2.86 12.57 28.44
N LYS A 112 3.78 13.55 28.63
CA LYS A 112 3.45 14.96 28.81
C LYS A 112 3.52 15.78 27.53
N LYS A 113 4.20 15.28 26.52
CA LYS A 113 4.28 15.89 25.19
C LYS A 113 3.82 14.91 24.13
N LEU A 114 3.38 15.46 23.03
CA LEU A 114 3.09 14.68 21.82
C LEU A 114 3.72 15.34 20.61
N VAL A 115 4.03 14.50 19.63
CA VAL A 115 4.54 14.93 18.34
C VAL A 115 3.67 14.32 17.25
N PHE A 116 3.43 15.10 16.20
CA PHE A 116 2.68 14.67 15.02
C PHE A 116 3.17 15.42 13.78
N THR A 117 2.91 14.89 12.60
CA THR A 117 3.06 15.66 11.37
C THR A 117 1.69 16.11 10.87
N ALA A 118 1.67 17.30 10.26
CA ALA A 118 0.51 17.83 9.56
C ALA A 118 0.95 18.75 8.43
N ALA A 119 0.06 19.01 7.48
CA ALA A 119 0.31 19.97 6.43
C ALA A 119 0.07 21.40 6.95
N PHE A 120 1.11 22.21 6.93
CA PHE A 120 1.05 23.61 7.32
C PHE A 120 1.29 24.49 6.10
N PRO A 121 0.50 25.56 5.89
CA PRO A 121 0.76 26.52 4.85
C PRO A 121 2.06 27.27 5.17
N LEU A 122 3.03 27.17 4.29
CA LEU A 122 4.19 28.04 4.33
C LEU A 122 3.88 29.23 3.43
N LYS A 123 4.01 30.45 3.98
CA LYS A 123 3.95 31.66 3.16
C LYS A 123 5.11 31.64 2.18
N HIS A 124 4.85 31.18 1.00
CA HIS A 124 5.75 31.30 -0.12
C HIS A 124 5.00 32.01 -1.24
N GLU A 125 5.24 33.29 -1.33
CA GLU A 125 4.98 34.05 -2.55
C GLU A 125 6.27 33.97 -3.35
N PRO A 126 6.24 33.40 -4.58
CA PRO A 126 7.37 33.53 -5.49
C PRO A 126 7.69 35.03 -5.63
N GLU A 127 8.91 35.43 -5.40
CA GLU A 127 9.29 36.82 -5.16
C GLU A 127 8.89 37.80 -6.29
N ASP A 128 8.52 37.34 -7.48
CA ASP A 128 8.19 38.15 -8.64
C ASP A 128 6.92 37.77 -9.39
N LEU A 129 6.06 36.89 -8.82
CA LEU A 129 4.82 36.48 -9.49
C LEU A 129 3.61 37.25 -8.97
N PRO A 130 2.67 37.68 -9.86
CA PRO A 130 1.49 38.41 -9.44
C PRO A 130 0.56 37.52 -8.60
N VAL A 131 0.07 38.05 -7.48
CA VAL A 131 -0.96 37.37 -6.66
C VAL A 131 -2.31 37.51 -7.34
N LEU A 132 -2.87 36.41 -7.83
CA LEU A 132 -4.14 36.36 -8.56
C LEU A 132 -5.05 35.32 -7.91
N SER A 133 -6.30 35.66 -7.60
CA SER A 133 -7.24 34.80 -6.87
C SER A 133 -7.61 33.51 -7.61
N GLU A 134 -7.56 33.54 -8.94
CA GLU A 134 -7.98 32.39 -9.78
C GLU A 134 -6.78 31.64 -10.38
N VAL A 135 -5.56 31.99 -9.99
CA VAL A 135 -4.34 31.40 -10.54
C VAL A 135 -3.53 30.77 -9.43
N GLN A 136 -3.24 29.48 -9.58
CA GLN A 136 -2.30 28.76 -8.73
C GLN A 136 -0.95 28.65 -9.44
N TRP A 137 0.07 29.21 -8.84
CA TRP A 137 1.44 29.09 -9.35
C TRP A 137 2.09 27.80 -8.86
N ILE A 138 2.76 27.10 -9.75
CA ILE A 138 3.48 25.86 -9.44
C ILE A 138 4.89 26.01 -9.99
N ASP A 139 5.88 25.86 -9.12
CA ASP A 139 7.31 26.01 -9.44
C ASP A 139 8.12 24.76 -9.02
N ARG A 140 7.46 23.61 -8.91
CA ARG A 140 8.07 22.35 -8.49
C ARG A 140 7.68 21.20 -9.40
N VAL A 141 8.54 20.16 -9.47
CA VAL A 141 8.31 18.96 -10.28
C VAL A 141 7.20 18.10 -9.68
N LYS A 142 7.17 17.93 -8.36
CA LYS A 142 6.06 17.25 -7.65
C LYS A 142 4.85 18.17 -7.52
N PHE A 143 4.22 18.50 -8.66
CA PHE A 143 3.14 19.49 -8.72
C PHE A 143 1.76 18.93 -8.42
N LYS A 144 1.62 17.62 -8.26
CA LYS A 144 0.37 16.93 -7.91
C LYS A 144 0.63 15.63 -7.17
N THR A 145 -0.40 15.12 -6.50
CA THR A 145 -0.36 13.85 -5.78
C THR A 145 -1.72 13.17 -5.88
N ASP A 146 -1.76 11.89 -6.21
CA ASP A 146 -3.00 11.11 -6.27
C ASP A 146 -3.71 11.12 -4.90
N GLY A 147 -5.02 11.28 -4.91
CA GLY A 147 -5.83 11.41 -3.70
C GLY A 147 -5.79 12.78 -3.02
N VAL A 148 -4.86 13.67 -3.42
CA VAL A 148 -4.73 15.03 -2.85
C VAL A 148 -5.13 16.09 -3.86
N GLY A 149 -4.56 16.04 -5.07
CA GLY A 149 -4.79 17.06 -6.11
C GLY A 149 -3.52 17.78 -6.53
N LEU A 150 -3.68 18.98 -7.08
CA LEU A 150 -2.55 19.87 -7.37
C LEU A 150 -1.91 20.36 -6.07
N PHE A 151 -0.63 20.62 -6.12
CA PHE A 151 0.12 21.13 -4.97
C PHE A 151 -0.49 22.45 -4.46
N ASP A 152 -0.89 22.46 -3.19
CA ASP A 152 -1.65 23.56 -2.56
C ASP A 152 -0.77 24.56 -1.78
N GLY A 153 0.55 24.47 -1.91
CA GLY A 153 1.50 25.34 -1.19
C GLY A 153 1.77 24.90 0.26
N THR A 154 1.21 23.77 0.69
CA THR A 154 1.46 23.24 2.04
C THR A 154 2.56 22.17 2.05
N TYR A 155 3.31 22.14 3.15
CA TYR A 155 4.31 21.12 3.42
C TYR A 155 4.04 20.44 4.75
N ARG A 156 4.36 19.15 4.87
CA ARG A 156 4.30 18.47 6.15
C ARG A 156 5.39 19.02 7.07
N GLN A 157 4.97 19.44 8.24
CA GLN A 157 5.84 19.94 9.28
C GLN A 157 5.50 19.22 10.58
N ILE A 158 6.37 19.35 11.59
CA ILE A 158 6.21 18.65 12.87
C ILE A 158 5.55 19.62 13.86
N GLY A 159 4.40 19.23 14.40
CA GLY A 159 3.78 19.83 15.57
C GLY A 159 4.26 19.14 16.85
N VAL A 160 4.70 19.92 17.82
CA VAL A 160 5.01 19.46 19.18
C VAL A 160 4.03 20.14 20.13
N TYR A 161 3.23 19.37 20.84
CA TYR A 161 2.25 19.87 21.77
C TYR A 161 2.67 19.52 23.20
N ASP A 162 2.79 20.55 24.06
CA ASP A 162 2.99 20.41 25.51
C ASP A 162 1.62 20.32 26.18
N LEU A 163 1.30 19.17 26.74
CA LEU A 163 0.00 18.89 27.36
C LEU A 163 -0.19 19.60 28.72
N GLU A 164 0.90 19.87 29.46
CA GLU A 164 0.82 20.61 30.72
C GLU A 164 0.67 22.11 30.47
N GLY A 165 1.41 22.65 29.53
CA GLY A 165 1.38 24.06 29.14
C GLY A 165 0.24 24.42 28.21
N GLY A 166 -0.43 23.47 27.59
CA GLY A 166 -1.48 23.69 26.58
C GLY A 166 -0.96 24.44 25.33
N THR A 167 0.31 24.22 24.94
CA THR A 167 0.96 25.00 23.87
C THR A 167 1.44 24.15 22.73
N LEU A 168 1.21 24.63 21.50
CA LEU A 168 1.72 24.04 20.27
C LEU A 168 2.96 24.81 19.78
N SER A 169 4.02 24.10 19.50
CA SER A 169 5.21 24.58 18.78
C SER A 169 5.32 23.87 17.44
N ILE A 170 5.68 24.60 16.38
CA ILE A 170 5.87 24.02 15.05
C ILE A 170 7.36 24.01 14.70
N ILE A 171 7.88 22.84 14.42
CA ILE A 171 9.21 22.66 13.84
C ILE A 171 9.04 22.66 12.33
N SER A 172 9.58 23.68 11.68
CA SER A 172 9.52 23.88 10.23
C SER A 172 10.92 23.99 9.66
N GLU A 173 11.14 23.35 8.51
CA GLU A 173 12.37 23.44 7.74
C GLU A 173 12.15 24.04 6.35
N GLY A 174 11.17 24.92 6.22
CA GLY A 174 10.88 25.59 4.97
C GLY A 174 10.17 24.68 3.96
N ARG A 175 10.57 24.75 2.70
CA ARG A 175 9.89 24.11 1.55
C ARG A 175 10.22 22.64 1.41
N ARG A 176 10.17 21.88 2.48
CA ARG A 176 10.36 20.43 2.48
C ARG A 176 9.41 19.74 3.44
N ASP A 177 9.04 18.52 3.13
CA ASP A 177 8.27 17.68 4.01
C ASP A 177 9.17 17.08 5.09
N LEU A 178 8.69 17.11 6.33
CA LEU A 178 9.24 16.37 7.46
C LEU A 178 8.35 15.16 7.73
N SER A 179 8.94 14.05 8.15
CA SER A 179 8.20 12.81 8.40
C SER A 179 8.78 12.01 9.56
N GLU A 180 7.97 11.12 10.08
CA GLU A 180 8.26 10.12 11.10
C GLU A 180 8.96 10.67 12.35
N PRO A 181 8.41 11.72 12.97
CA PRO A 181 8.98 12.21 14.21
C PRO A 181 8.77 11.19 15.35
N GLY A 182 9.84 10.88 16.05
CA GLY A 182 9.84 10.05 17.25
C GLY A 182 10.57 10.71 18.39
N PHE A 183 10.06 10.55 19.62
CA PHE A 183 10.77 11.01 20.81
C PHE A 183 11.96 10.10 21.14
N VAL A 184 13.03 10.72 21.60
CA VAL A 184 14.12 10.09 22.32
C VAL A 184 14.13 10.72 23.72
N GLY A 185 13.61 10.02 24.70
CA GLY A 185 13.28 10.57 26.02
C GLY A 185 12.13 11.58 25.94
N ASN A 186 12.26 12.74 26.59
CA ASN A 186 11.19 13.72 26.73
C ASN A 186 11.43 15.02 25.99
N ASP A 187 12.65 15.36 25.61
CA ASP A 187 13.04 16.67 25.12
C ASP A 187 13.80 16.65 23.78
N ARG A 188 14.08 15.48 23.27
CA ARG A 188 14.73 15.28 21.97
C ARG A 188 13.83 14.50 21.04
N ILE A 189 13.81 14.89 19.76
CA ILE A 189 13.15 14.14 18.69
C ILE A 189 14.15 13.75 17.62
N ILE A 190 13.86 12.63 16.95
CA ILE A 190 14.45 12.26 15.67
C ILE A 190 13.37 12.33 14.60
N TYR A 191 13.74 12.63 13.36
CA TYR A 191 12.80 12.72 12.24
C TYR A 191 13.53 12.61 10.89
N LEU A 192 12.79 12.42 9.82
CA LEU A 192 13.29 12.27 8.47
C LEU A 192 12.99 13.51 7.62
N ALA A 193 13.92 13.86 6.74
CA ALA A 193 13.72 14.88 5.70
C ALA A 193 14.66 14.64 4.50
N ILE A 194 14.24 15.11 3.32
CA ILE A 194 15.12 15.20 2.16
C ILE A 194 15.92 16.50 2.28
N PRO A 195 17.27 16.48 2.35
CA PRO A 195 18.09 17.64 2.70
C PRO A 195 18.17 18.68 1.60
N VAL A 196 18.19 18.25 0.35
CA VAL A 196 18.42 19.11 -0.83
C VAL A 196 17.35 18.80 -1.87
N ASP A 197 16.84 19.81 -2.53
CA ASP A 197 15.88 19.74 -3.62
C ASP A 197 14.99 18.48 -3.63
N PRO A 198 13.88 18.48 -2.86
CA PRO A 198 13.03 17.30 -2.72
C PRO A 198 12.33 16.89 -4.02
N ASP A 199 12.42 17.71 -5.08
CA ASP A 199 11.88 17.38 -6.38
C ASP A 199 12.84 16.50 -7.20
N ASN A 200 14.14 16.57 -6.93
CA ASN A 200 15.17 15.86 -7.70
C ASN A 200 15.98 14.84 -6.89
N SER A 201 15.63 14.60 -5.62
CA SER A 201 16.30 13.61 -4.78
C SER A 201 15.31 12.71 -4.07
N ASP A 202 15.70 11.45 -3.87
CA ASP A 202 15.06 10.49 -2.97
C ASP A 202 15.94 10.18 -1.76
N ASP A 203 17.09 10.84 -1.65
CA ASP A 203 17.96 10.71 -0.50
C ASP A 203 17.26 11.29 0.73
N VAL A 204 16.90 10.43 1.64
CA VAL A 204 16.30 10.80 2.93
C VAL A 204 17.38 10.74 3.99
N HIS A 205 17.44 11.78 4.81
CA HIS A 205 18.39 11.86 5.92
C HIS A 205 17.67 11.81 7.26
N LEU A 206 18.34 11.25 8.27
CA LEU A 206 17.88 11.22 9.65
C LEU A 206 18.47 12.41 10.43
N TYR A 207 17.59 13.14 11.07
CA TYR A 207 17.93 14.30 11.89
C TYR A 207 17.57 14.07 13.35
N SER A 208 18.34 14.70 14.24
CA SER A 208 18.03 14.82 15.66
C SER A 208 17.90 16.29 16.05
N ARG A 209 17.01 16.58 16.99
CA ARG A 209 16.79 17.94 17.49
C ARG A 209 16.33 17.90 18.94
N GLU A 210 17.04 18.65 19.80
CA GLU A 210 16.50 19.06 21.10
C GLU A 210 15.35 20.02 20.86
N LEU A 211 14.22 19.90 21.60
CA LEU A 211 13.04 20.73 21.37
C LEU A 211 13.31 22.23 21.51
N THR A 212 14.26 22.61 22.34
CA THR A 212 14.70 24.00 22.57
C THR A 212 16.05 24.33 21.93
N GLY A 213 16.63 23.37 21.17
CA GLY A 213 17.99 23.44 20.66
C GLY A 213 18.09 23.51 19.15
N GLU A 214 19.31 23.33 18.69
CA GLU A 214 19.64 23.27 17.28
C GLU A 214 19.40 21.85 16.73
N LYS A 215 19.22 21.79 15.40
CA LYS A 215 19.14 20.58 14.62
C LYS A 215 20.54 20.04 14.36
N SER A 216 20.69 18.71 14.37
CA SER A 216 21.84 18.01 13.83
C SER A 216 21.42 16.91 12.87
N GLU A 217 22.10 16.79 11.74
CA GLU A 217 22.02 15.62 10.89
C GLU A 217 22.84 14.50 11.54
N ILE A 218 22.22 13.33 11.72
CA ILE A 218 22.88 12.21 12.38
C ILE A 218 23.19 11.06 11.43
N TRP A 219 22.53 11.00 10.28
CA TRP A 219 22.81 10.00 9.26
C TRP A 219 22.24 10.43 7.89
N ASN A 220 23.07 10.33 6.87
CA ASN A 220 22.70 10.65 5.48
C ASN A 220 22.14 9.46 4.69
N GLY A 221 21.87 8.34 5.33
CA GLY A 221 21.32 7.17 4.67
C GLY A 221 22.26 6.42 3.73
N PRO A 222 21.77 5.35 3.10
CA PRO A 222 22.54 4.58 2.12
C PRO A 222 22.48 5.14 0.69
N GLY A 223 21.85 6.31 0.49
CA GLY A 223 21.66 6.95 -0.83
C GLY A 223 20.28 6.69 -1.45
N GLY A 224 19.29 6.52 -0.62
CA GLY A 224 17.91 6.27 -1.04
C GLY A 224 16.89 6.55 0.05
N PRO A 225 15.67 6.00 -0.04
CA PRO A 225 14.63 6.22 0.96
C PRO A 225 15.00 5.62 2.31
N ILE A 226 14.64 6.36 3.37
CA ILE A 226 14.61 5.89 4.75
C ILE A 226 13.17 6.06 5.25
N GLY A 227 12.69 5.11 6.04
CA GLY A 227 11.37 5.17 6.66
C GLY A 227 11.24 4.26 7.88
N HIS A 228 10.11 4.37 8.57
CA HIS A 228 9.71 3.50 9.69
C HIS A 228 10.68 3.55 10.86
N LEU A 229 10.91 4.77 11.39
CA LEU A 229 11.74 4.99 12.57
C LEU A 229 11.10 4.35 13.81
N SER A 230 11.91 3.62 14.58
CA SER A 230 11.51 3.04 15.85
C SER A 230 12.66 3.14 16.84
N VAL A 231 12.43 3.77 17.98
CA VAL A 231 13.45 3.96 19.04
C VAL A 231 13.44 2.76 19.98
N SER A 232 14.62 2.29 20.37
CA SER A 232 14.78 1.17 21.31
C SER A 232 14.23 1.50 22.71
N PRO A 233 13.80 0.50 23.50
CA PRO A 233 13.26 0.74 24.83
C PRO A 233 14.21 1.47 25.79
N ASP A 234 15.54 1.27 25.61
CA ASP A 234 16.57 1.92 26.41
C ASP A 234 17.00 3.31 25.88
N GLN A 235 16.34 3.78 24.81
CA GLN A 235 16.57 5.09 24.16
C GLN A 235 17.98 5.29 23.58
N LYS A 236 18.77 4.19 23.41
CA LYS A 236 20.13 4.28 22.88
C LYS A 236 20.22 4.05 21.38
N TYR A 237 19.27 3.31 20.83
CA TYR A 237 19.25 2.94 19.42
C TYR A 237 17.98 3.40 18.72
N ALA A 238 18.07 3.60 17.43
CA ALA A 238 16.92 3.66 16.55
C ALA A 238 17.07 2.61 15.45
N ALA A 239 15.97 1.99 15.06
CA ALA A 239 15.91 1.15 13.87
C ALA A 239 15.10 1.86 12.79
N CYS A 240 15.46 1.63 11.53
CA CYS A 240 14.70 2.12 10.38
C CYS A 240 14.80 1.14 9.21
N LEU A 241 13.92 1.32 8.24
CA LEU A 241 14.02 0.67 6.94
C LEU A 241 14.68 1.59 5.95
N ALA A 242 15.65 1.09 5.18
CA ALA A 242 16.30 1.85 4.13
C ALA A 242 16.83 0.94 3.01
N HIS A 243 17.13 1.52 1.85
CA HIS A 243 17.89 0.89 0.78
C HIS A 243 18.67 1.94 -0.03
N ASP A 244 19.63 1.49 -0.82
CA ASP A 244 20.56 2.34 -1.60
C ASP A 244 19.99 2.78 -2.96
N ASN A 245 18.74 2.51 -3.23
CA ASN A 245 18.03 2.90 -4.45
C ASN A 245 18.63 2.36 -5.76
N ARG A 246 19.50 1.30 -5.69
CA ARG A 246 20.23 0.80 -6.88
C ARG A 246 19.33 0.26 -7.99
N TYR A 247 18.15 -0.23 -7.65
CA TYR A 247 17.12 -0.74 -8.56
C TYR A 247 15.75 -0.12 -8.25
N TRP A 248 15.73 1.15 -7.78
CA TRP A 248 14.50 1.85 -7.45
C TRP A 248 13.60 1.00 -6.51
N GLU A 249 12.30 0.90 -6.76
CA GLU A 249 11.35 0.11 -5.97
C GLU A 249 11.61 -1.41 -5.99
N ALA A 250 12.46 -1.90 -6.92
CA ALA A 250 12.90 -3.30 -6.93
C ALA A 250 13.96 -3.61 -5.88
N THR A 251 14.60 -2.59 -5.29
CA THR A 251 15.61 -2.76 -4.23
C THR A 251 14.94 -3.19 -2.92
N ASN A 252 15.47 -4.22 -2.29
CA ASN A 252 14.94 -4.70 -1.02
C ASN A 252 15.17 -3.69 0.11
N PHE A 253 14.11 -3.34 0.84
CA PHE A 253 14.25 -2.65 2.12
C PHE A 253 14.93 -3.54 3.15
N LYS A 254 15.92 -2.97 3.85
CA LYS A 254 16.71 -3.60 4.88
C LYS A 254 16.48 -2.88 6.22
N ILE A 255 16.71 -3.58 7.32
CA ILE A 255 16.70 -2.97 8.66
C ILE A 255 18.09 -2.43 8.95
N TYR A 256 18.18 -1.13 9.23
CA TYR A 256 19.37 -0.47 9.76
C TYR A 256 19.18 -0.16 11.23
N LEU A 257 20.21 -0.46 12.00
CA LEU A 257 20.33 -0.11 13.41
C LEU A 257 21.28 1.06 13.54
N PHE A 258 20.86 2.07 14.29
CA PHE A 258 21.58 3.31 14.48
C PHE A 258 21.82 3.57 15.96
N ASP A 259 23.07 3.79 16.38
CA ASP A 259 23.43 4.19 17.74
C ASP A 259 23.29 5.71 17.87
N LEU A 260 22.35 6.15 18.72
CA LEU A 260 21.96 7.57 18.87
C LEU A 260 23.00 8.43 19.61
N GLU A 261 23.98 7.84 20.27
CA GLU A 261 25.04 8.54 20.96
C GLU A 261 26.29 8.70 20.06
N THR A 262 26.71 7.60 19.43
CA THR A 262 27.95 7.56 18.66
C THR A 262 27.78 7.88 17.19
N GLY A 263 26.56 7.81 16.66
CA GLY A 263 26.25 7.95 15.24
C GLY A 263 26.65 6.74 14.39
N VAL A 264 27.06 5.63 15.01
CA VAL A 264 27.43 4.40 14.30
C VAL A 264 26.17 3.68 13.84
N PHE A 265 26.13 3.24 12.59
CA PHE A 265 25.04 2.46 12.03
C PHE A 265 25.54 1.14 11.42
N ARG A 266 24.62 0.17 11.34
CA ARG A 266 24.85 -1.11 10.65
C ARG A 266 23.57 -1.64 10.04
N CYS A 267 23.68 -2.32 8.91
CA CYS A 267 22.59 -3.08 8.33
C CYS A 267 22.43 -4.43 9.05
N LEU A 268 21.26 -4.71 9.62
CA LEU A 268 21.01 -5.98 10.31
C LEU A 268 20.66 -7.11 9.33
N THR A 269 20.02 -6.79 8.21
CA THR A 269 19.49 -7.79 7.28
C THR A 269 20.19 -7.76 5.92
N GLU A 270 21.49 -7.41 5.88
CA GLU A 270 22.27 -7.28 4.64
C GLU A 270 22.20 -8.54 3.78
N ASP A 271 22.43 -9.70 4.36
CA ASP A 271 22.47 -10.99 3.67
C ASP A 271 21.09 -11.65 3.50
N TYR A 272 20.01 -11.03 3.99
CA TYR A 272 18.67 -11.59 3.89
C TYR A 272 17.97 -11.12 2.61
N ASP A 273 17.78 -12.02 1.64
CA ASP A 273 17.25 -11.70 0.32
C ASP A 273 15.71 -11.68 0.29
N ARG A 274 15.11 -10.88 1.16
CA ARG A 274 13.70 -10.49 1.10
C ARG A 274 13.58 -9.02 1.51
N SER A 275 12.63 -8.32 0.91
CA SER A 275 12.29 -6.98 1.34
C SER A 275 11.48 -7.03 2.63
N VAL A 276 11.87 -6.23 3.62
CA VAL A 276 11.11 -6.07 4.85
C VAL A 276 9.84 -5.28 4.56
N GLY A 277 8.69 -5.77 5.03
CA GLY A 277 7.39 -5.13 4.86
C GLY A 277 6.37 -5.99 4.13
N ASN A 278 5.18 -5.42 3.94
CA ASN A 278 4.06 -6.04 3.22
C ASN A 278 3.96 -5.47 1.80
N TYR A 279 4.21 -6.31 0.81
CA TYR A 279 4.13 -5.96 -0.62
C TYR A 279 2.90 -6.56 -1.32
N VAL A 280 2.00 -7.19 -0.58
CA VAL A 280 0.79 -7.79 -1.16
C VAL A 280 -0.22 -6.71 -1.51
N ILE A 281 -0.67 -6.71 -2.77
CA ILE A 281 -1.77 -5.87 -3.25
C ILE A 281 -3.09 -6.49 -2.80
N ASN A 282 -3.96 -5.67 -2.20
CA ASN A 282 -5.29 -6.08 -1.80
C ASN A 282 -6.38 -5.16 -2.40
N ASP A 283 -7.58 -5.72 -2.52
CA ASP A 283 -8.80 -5.02 -2.98
C ASP A 283 -9.83 -4.79 -1.85
N THR A 284 -9.54 -5.24 -0.64
CA THR A 284 -10.41 -5.11 0.54
C THR A 284 -10.27 -3.76 1.23
N GLY A 285 -9.15 -3.07 0.97
CA GLY A 285 -8.92 -1.70 1.41
C GLY A 285 -7.97 -1.57 2.60
N TYR A 286 -7.21 -2.59 2.95
CA TYR A 286 -6.07 -2.42 3.84
C TYR A 286 -5.08 -1.41 3.26
N ASP A 287 -4.42 -0.66 4.12
CA ASP A 287 -3.35 0.21 3.70
C ASP A 287 -2.14 -0.61 3.24
N ARG A 288 -1.55 -0.18 2.14
CA ARG A 288 -0.31 -0.76 1.62
C ARG A 288 0.87 -0.23 2.43
N ASN A 289 1.99 -0.92 2.34
CA ASN A 289 3.26 -0.50 2.94
C ASN A 289 3.13 -0.26 4.45
N GLN A 290 2.33 -1.08 5.12
CA GLN A 290 2.38 -1.10 6.58
C GLN A 290 3.59 -1.92 7.00
N TYR A 291 4.50 -1.24 7.65
CA TYR A 291 5.69 -1.83 8.22
C TYR A 291 5.56 -1.81 9.74
N SER A 292 6.20 -2.74 10.41
CA SER A 292 6.27 -2.79 11.86
C SER A 292 7.72 -3.05 12.25
N LEU A 293 8.28 -2.20 13.09
CA LEU A 293 9.57 -2.41 13.74
C LEU A 293 9.33 -2.37 15.25
N GLU A 294 9.02 -3.54 15.81
CA GLU A 294 8.60 -3.68 17.20
C GLU A 294 9.73 -4.28 18.04
N TRP A 295 10.34 -3.47 18.88
CA TRP A 295 11.41 -3.92 19.77
C TRP A 295 10.87 -4.85 20.86
N ASN A 296 11.61 -5.90 21.18
CA ASN A 296 11.39 -6.63 22.43
C ASN A 296 11.87 -5.80 23.65
N ALA A 297 11.43 -6.19 24.82
CA ALA A 297 11.62 -5.36 26.03
C ALA A 297 13.10 -5.08 26.40
N ASP A 298 14.00 -6.00 26.09
CA ASP A 298 15.45 -5.87 26.39
C ASP A 298 16.27 -5.30 25.22
N GLY A 299 15.62 -4.97 24.09
CA GLY A 299 16.29 -4.43 22.91
C GLY A 299 17.12 -5.44 22.13
N SER A 300 17.10 -6.73 22.46
CA SER A 300 17.89 -7.77 21.79
C SER A 300 17.33 -8.21 20.43
N ALA A 301 16.09 -7.85 20.12
CA ALA A 301 15.46 -8.21 18.85
C ALA A 301 14.40 -7.19 18.40
N ILE A 302 14.14 -7.19 17.10
CA ILE A 302 13.07 -6.44 16.44
C ILE A 302 12.15 -7.42 15.74
N ASP A 303 10.85 -7.38 16.04
CA ASP A 303 9.85 -8.11 15.32
C ASP A 303 9.32 -7.26 14.16
N THR A 304 9.18 -7.87 12.97
CA THR A 304 8.80 -7.16 11.75
C THR A 304 8.00 -8.05 10.81
N LEU A 305 7.27 -7.43 9.88
CA LEU A 305 6.57 -8.14 8.81
C LEU A 305 7.53 -8.32 7.62
N ILE A 306 7.52 -9.51 7.03
CA ILE A 306 8.29 -9.81 5.82
C ILE A 306 7.40 -10.55 4.83
N THR A 307 7.43 -10.09 3.57
CA THR A 307 6.81 -10.78 2.45
C THR A 307 7.74 -11.89 1.96
N ASP A 308 7.27 -13.14 2.02
CA ASP A 308 7.97 -14.31 1.49
C ASP A 308 7.02 -15.15 0.62
N GLY A 309 7.27 -15.16 -0.69
CA GLY A 309 6.37 -15.73 -1.68
C GLY A 309 5.01 -15.00 -1.71
N TYR A 310 3.95 -15.73 -1.43
CA TYR A 310 2.57 -15.23 -1.33
C TYR A 310 2.14 -14.89 0.10
N SER A 311 3.01 -15.03 1.08
CA SER A 311 2.68 -14.83 2.49
C SER A 311 3.35 -13.60 3.06
N VAL A 312 2.68 -12.95 4.01
CA VAL A 312 3.29 -11.96 4.90
C VAL A 312 3.15 -12.47 6.32
N ASN A 313 4.28 -12.78 6.93
CA ASN A 313 4.36 -13.32 8.28
C ASN A 313 5.19 -12.41 9.18
N LEU A 314 5.09 -12.63 10.49
CA LEU A 314 5.90 -11.97 11.49
C LEU A 314 7.24 -12.71 11.63
N TYR A 315 8.33 -11.95 11.61
CA TYR A 315 9.69 -12.42 11.76
C TYR A 315 10.40 -11.66 12.89
N ARG A 316 11.32 -12.33 13.55
CA ARG A 316 12.21 -11.76 14.56
C ARG A 316 13.60 -11.59 13.99
N VAL A 317 14.17 -10.40 14.14
CA VAL A 317 15.52 -10.04 13.72
C VAL A 317 16.35 -9.76 14.95
N SER A 318 17.42 -10.50 15.17
CA SER A 318 18.37 -10.29 16.27
C SER A 318 19.13 -8.99 16.08
N THR A 319 19.19 -8.16 17.10
CA THR A 319 20.00 -6.93 17.06
C THR A 319 21.49 -7.20 17.28
N GLU A 320 21.88 -8.38 17.72
CA GLU A 320 23.28 -8.76 17.92
C GLU A 320 23.96 -9.17 16.59
N ASP A 321 23.37 -10.13 15.88
CA ASP A 321 23.98 -10.77 14.70
C ASP A 321 23.13 -10.63 13.40
N GLY A 322 21.96 -10.00 13.46
CA GLY A 322 21.07 -9.82 12.30
C GLY A 322 20.35 -11.10 11.84
N SER A 323 20.41 -12.18 12.60
CA SER A 323 19.70 -13.42 12.24
C SER A 323 18.21 -13.21 12.17
N VAL A 324 17.57 -13.72 11.10
CA VAL A 324 16.13 -13.58 10.82
C VAL A 324 15.43 -14.91 11.04
N THR A 325 14.46 -14.94 11.95
CA THR A 325 13.69 -16.15 12.28
C THR A 325 12.19 -15.89 12.20
N PRO A 326 11.40 -16.78 11.59
CA PRO A 326 9.95 -16.59 11.53
C PRO A 326 9.31 -16.87 12.90
N VAL A 327 8.50 -15.90 13.37
CA VAL A 327 7.65 -16.02 14.56
C VAL A 327 6.32 -16.69 14.19
N THR A 328 5.70 -16.26 13.09
CA THR A 328 4.52 -16.91 12.53
C THR A 328 4.83 -17.60 11.21
N ARG A 329 4.00 -18.56 10.84
CA ARG A 329 4.09 -19.30 9.58
C ARG A 329 2.69 -19.55 9.07
N GLY A 330 2.52 -19.64 7.76
CA GLY A 330 1.25 -20.02 7.15
C GLY A 330 0.89 -19.20 5.93
N LYS A 331 -0.18 -19.64 5.26
CA LYS A 331 -0.79 -18.97 4.12
C LYS A 331 -1.68 -17.84 4.63
N GLN A 332 -1.10 -16.69 4.85
CA GLN A 332 -1.75 -15.49 5.38
C GLN A 332 -1.01 -14.23 4.98
N VAL A 333 -1.68 -13.10 5.13
CA VAL A 333 -1.11 -11.78 4.98
C VAL A 333 -1.40 -10.97 6.25
N LEU A 334 -0.37 -10.69 7.02
CA LEU A 334 -0.45 -9.75 8.13
C LEU A 334 -0.21 -8.34 7.59
N PHE A 335 -1.04 -7.39 8.03
CA PHE A 335 -0.96 -5.99 7.59
C PHE A 335 -0.35 -5.08 8.65
N SER A 336 -0.45 -5.42 9.92
CA SER A 336 0.15 -4.66 11.02
C SER A 336 0.43 -5.56 12.21
N ALA A 337 1.44 -5.22 12.99
CA ALA A 337 1.76 -5.85 14.26
C ALA A 337 2.21 -4.78 15.26
N LYS A 338 1.86 -4.93 16.53
CA LYS A 338 2.28 -4.09 17.66
C LYS A 338 2.59 -4.93 18.86
N ARG A 339 3.74 -4.65 19.47
CA ARG A 339 4.19 -5.33 20.69
C ARG A 339 3.63 -4.64 21.94
N ALA A 340 3.24 -5.44 22.90
CA ALA A 340 2.77 -5.03 24.21
C ALA A 340 3.34 -6.01 25.26
N GLY A 341 4.44 -5.66 25.88
CA GLY A 341 5.20 -6.56 26.75
C GLY A 341 5.67 -7.82 26.01
N ASN A 342 5.25 -8.98 26.49
CA ASN A 342 5.61 -10.29 25.90
C ASN A 342 4.59 -10.82 24.86
N VAL A 343 3.67 -9.97 24.44
CA VAL A 343 2.62 -10.33 23.48
C VAL A 343 2.70 -9.41 22.27
N ILE A 344 2.41 -9.94 21.09
CA ILE A 344 2.26 -9.14 19.88
C ILE A 344 0.81 -9.26 19.44
N TYR A 345 0.17 -8.13 19.23
CA TYR A 345 -1.13 -8.06 18.56
C TYR A 345 -0.90 -7.78 17.10
N ALA A 346 -1.63 -8.49 16.24
CA ALA A 346 -1.54 -8.28 14.79
C ALA A 346 -2.92 -8.36 14.15
N PHE A 347 -3.08 -7.72 13.00
CA PHE A 347 -4.24 -7.97 12.17
C PHE A 347 -3.82 -8.35 10.73
N GLY A 348 -4.68 -9.12 10.09
CA GLY A 348 -4.43 -9.64 8.77
C GLY A 348 -5.63 -10.35 8.18
N SER A 349 -5.40 -11.03 7.06
CA SER A 349 -6.38 -11.84 6.34
C SER A 349 -5.74 -13.15 5.85
N ASP A 350 -6.56 -14.03 5.34
CA ASP A 350 -6.15 -15.15 4.51
C ASP A 350 -7.14 -15.32 3.34
N GLU A 351 -6.94 -16.32 2.48
CA GLU A 351 -7.74 -16.51 1.26
C GLU A 351 -9.26 -16.58 1.50
N VAL A 352 -9.70 -16.88 2.72
CA VAL A 352 -11.11 -17.16 3.07
C VAL A 352 -11.60 -16.42 4.31
N THR A 353 -10.81 -15.48 4.82
CA THR A 353 -11.16 -14.63 5.95
C THR A 353 -10.76 -13.19 5.61
N ASP A 354 -11.73 -12.26 5.55
CA ASP A 354 -11.49 -10.89 5.14
C ASP A 354 -10.65 -10.09 6.14
N ALA A 355 -10.83 -10.39 7.43
CA ALA A 355 -10.08 -9.72 8.49
C ALA A 355 -10.05 -10.57 9.75
N ARG A 356 -8.92 -10.55 10.45
CA ARG A 356 -8.79 -11.12 11.79
C ARG A 356 -7.83 -10.30 12.62
N ILE A 357 -8.04 -10.28 13.92
CA ILE A 357 -7.12 -9.76 14.91
C ILE A 357 -6.64 -10.93 15.74
N VAL A 358 -5.34 -11.03 15.93
CA VAL A 358 -4.70 -12.16 16.64
C VAL A 358 -3.77 -11.65 17.73
N GLU A 359 -3.66 -12.45 18.79
CA GLU A 359 -2.62 -12.39 19.81
C GLU A 359 -1.55 -13.43 19.47
N ILE A 360 -0.30 -13.02 19.43
CA ILE A 360 0.88 -13.86 19.15
C ILE A 360 1.77 -13.82 20.37
N ARG A 361 2.03 -14.97 20.99
CA ARG A 361 2.91 -15.10 22.14
C ARG A 361 4.35 -15.35 21.73
N GLU A 362 5.28 -15.21 22.68
CA GLU A 362 6.72 -15.40 22.44
C GLU A 362 7.10 -16.79 21.90
N ASP A 363 6.31 -17.82 22.24
CA ASP A 363 6.47 -19.18 21.72
C ASP A 363 5.89 -19.41 20.32
N GLY A 364 5.35 -18.36 19.69
CA GLY A 364 4.70 -18.41 18.39
C GLY A 364 3.24 -18.90 18.42
N THR A 365 2.66 -19.13 19.60
CA THR A 365 1.24 -19.49 19.74
C THR A 365 0.36 -18.33 19.28
N VAL A 366 -0.56 -18.59 18.35
CA VAL A 366 -1.50 -17.61 17.80
C VAL A 366 -2.92 -17.89 18.30
N SER A 367 -3.56 -16.87 18.87
CA SER A 367 -4.96 -16.91 19.32
C SER A 367 -5.80 -15.88 18.59
N SER A 368 -6.94 -16.26 18.03
CA SER A 368 -7.88 -15.32 17.40
C SER A 368 -8.62 -14.52 18.48
N LEU A 369 -8.67 -13.20 18.30
CA LEU A 369 -9.40 -12.26 19.17
C LEU A 369 -10.65 -11.70 18.49
N TRP A 370 -10.65 -11.68 17.16
CA TRP A 370 -11.77 -11.19 16.37
C TRP A 370 -11.64 -11.66 14.93
N GLU A 371 -12.79 -11.89 14.28
CA GLU A 371 -12.89 -12.22 12.87
C GLU A 371 -13.94 -11.36 12.18
N GLY A 372 -13.70 -11.03 10.92
CA GLY A 372 -14.53 -10.19 10.08
C GLY A 372 -15.85 -10.83 9.64
N GLU A 373 -16.50 -10.16 8.70
CA GLU A 373 -17.81 -10.64 8.20
C GLU A 373 -17.66 -11.81 7.22
N ILE A 374 -16.62 -11.83 6.39
CA ILE A 374 -16.44 -12.86 5.37
C ILE A 374 -15.54 -13.97 5.92
N SER A 375 -16.13 -15.16 6.09
CA SER A 375 -15.42 -16.36 6.51
C SER A 375 -16.07 -17.62 5.91
N GLU A 376 -15.33 -18.74 5.88
CA GLU A 376 -15.85 -20.04 5.41
C GLU A 376 -17.04 -20.57 6.22
N GLU A 377 -17.24 -20.10 7.45
CA GLU A 377 -18.42 -20.46 8.24
C GLU A 377 -19.70 -19.83 7.70
N LYS A 378 -19.60 -18.62 7.12
CA LYS A 378 -20.72 -17.82 6.65
C LYS A 378 -20.94 -17.92 5.15
N TYR A 379 -19.85 -18.00 4.36
CA TYR A 379 -19.87 -17.94 2.91
C TYR A 379 -19.22 -19.16 2.25
N GLN A 380 -19.68 -19.46 1.04
CA GLN A 380 -19.03 -20.42 0.16
C GLN A 380 -17.87 -19.69 -0.54
N LEU A 381 -16.64 -19.98 -0.12
CA LEU A 381 -15.43 -19.32 -0.59
C LEU A 381 -14.55 -20.30 -1.37
N SER A 382 -13.71 -19.77 -2.23
CA SER A 382 -12.75 -20.52 -3.04
C SER A 382 -11.35 -20.41 -2.45
N ARG A 383 -10.65 -21.55 -2.35
CA ARG A 383 -9.22 -21.60 -2.02
C ARG A 383 -8.39 -21.90 -3.26
N SER A 384 -7.20 -21.33 -3.31
CA SER A 384 -6.27 -21.57 -4.40
C SER A 384 -5.71 -22.99 -4.39
N LYS A 385 -5.33 -23.45 -5.58
CA LYS A 385 -4.51 -24.64 -5.82
C LYS A 385 -3.19 -24.18 -6.41
N SER A 386 -2.09 -24.49 -5.74
CA SER A 386 -0.76 -24.21 -6.25
C SER A 386 -0.44 -25.11 -7.46
N PHE A 387 0.27 -24.55 -8.41
CA PHE A 387 0.91 -25.26 -9.52
C PHE A 387 2.25 -24.61 -9.85
N TRP A 388 3.06 -25.25 -10.69
CA TRP A 388 4.40 -24.79 -10.98
C TRP A 388 4.59 -24.53 -12.47
N TYR A 389 5.35 -23.48 -12.80
CA TYR A 389 5.74 -23.14 -14.16
C TYR A 389 7.22 -22.73 -14.20
N ASN A 390 7.81 -22.74 -15.40
CA ASN A 390 9.19 -22.30 -15.57
C ASN A 390 9.25 -20.78 -15.79
N GLY A 391 10.03 -20.10 -14.99
CA GLY A 391 10.42 -18.71 -15.24
C GLY A 391 11.34 -18.60 -16.47
N CYS A 392 11.55 -17.39 -16.94
CA CYS A 392 12.44 -17.11 -18.07
C CYS A 392 13.90 -17.47 -17.79
N ASP A 393 14.28 -17.46 -16.51
CA ASP A 393 15.62 -17.88 -16.05
C ASP A 393 15.74 -19.40 -15.84
N GLY A 394 14.70 -20.18 -16.14
CA GLY A 394 14.62 -21.63 -15.95
C GLY A 394 14.28 -22.06 -14.51
N SER A 395 14.13 -21.15 -13.58
CA SER A 395 13.71 -21.47 -12.21
C SER A 395 12.24 -21.92 -12.17
N GLN A 396 11.91 -22.76 -11.18
CA GLN A 396 10.52 -23.14 -10.89
C GLN A 396 9.84 -22.04 -10.09
N ARG A 397 8.68 -21.59 -10.59
CA ARG A 397 7.87 -20.56 -9.96
C ARG A 397 6.48 -21.08 -9.64
N GLU A 398 5.93 -20.65 -8.52
CA GLU A 398 4.58 -21.00 -8.10
C GLU A 398 3.55 -20.09 -8.77
N GLY A 399 2.47 -20.69 -9.27
CA GLY A 399 1.24 -20.02 -9.67
C GLY A 399 0.08 -20.50 -8.80
N LEU A 400 -0.96 -19.70 -8.69
CA LEU A 400 -2.18 -20.00 -7.96
C LEU A 400 -3.37 -20.07 -8.91
N TYR A 401 -4.22 -21.10 -8.72
CA TYR A 401 -5.46 -21.28 -9.46
C TYR A 401 -6.64 -21.41 -8.50
N TYR A 402 -7.58 -20.48 -8.59
CA TYR A 402 -8.89 -20.57 -7.94
C TYR A 402 -9.87 -21.23 -8.91
N PRO A 403 -10.51 -22.38 -8.55
CA PRO A 403 -11.28 -23.18 -9.49
C PRO A 403 -12.56 -22.52 -10.00
N GLY A 404 -12.84 -22.72 -11.30
CA GLY A 404 -14.09 -22.33 -11.95
C GLY A 404 -14.35 -23.17 -13.21
N THR A 405 -15.55 -23.10 -13.78
CA THR A 405 -16.02 -23.94 -14.89
C THR A 405 -16.50 -23.18 -16.11
N GLU A 406 -16.80 -21.86 -15.97
CA GLU A 406 -17.35 -21.03 -17.06
C GLU A 406 -16.27 -20.44 -17.96
N GLY A 407 -15.07 -20.26 -17.43
CA GLY A 407 -13.91 -19.70 -18.11
C GLY A 407 -12.78 -19.43 -17.13
N ILE A 408 -11.63 -18.99 -17.62
CA ILE A 408 -10.48 -18.65 -16.79
C ILE A 408 -10.07 -17.19 -17.01
N ILE A 409 -9.71 -16.51 -15.96
CA ILE A 409 -9.27 -15.12 -15.95
C ILE A 409 -7.82 -15.11 -15.45
N LEU A 410 -6.90 -14.59 -16.26
CA LEU A 410 -5.57 -14.24 -15.80
C LEU A 410 -5.66 -12.88 -15.13
N ASP A 411 -5.44 -12.83 -13.82
CA ASP A 411 -5.41 -11.59 -13.03
C ASP A 411 -3.97 -11.18 -12.78
N ILE A 412 -3.65 -9.90 -13.09
CA ILE A 412 -2.30 -9.36 -13.06
C ILE A 412 -2.25 -8.23 -12.03
N HIS A 413 -1.39 -8.38 -11.02
CA HIS A 413 -1.22 -7.36 -9.99
C HIS A 413 -0.61 -6.06 -10.51
N GLY A 414 -0.76 -4.97 -9.76
CA GLY A 414 -0.11 -3.69 -10.02
C GLY A 414 1.34 -3.64 -9.55
N GLY A 415 2.00 -2.52 -9.75
CA GLY A 415 3.38 -2.31 -9.34
C GLY A 415 4.26 -1.88 -10.52
N PRO A 416 5.22 -2.71 -11.00
CA PRO A 416 5.36 -4.17 -10.91
C PRO A 416 5.92 -4.72 -9.58
N HIS A 417 6.58 -3.90 -8.76
CA HIS A 417 7.31 -4.32 -7.58
C HIS A 417 6.43 -4.56 -6.34
N TYR A 418 5.23 -5.11 -6.58
CA TYR A 418 4.33 -5.67 -5.57
C TYR A 418 4.13 -7.16 -5.86
N CYS A 419 3.19 -7.80 -5.19
CA CYS A 419 2.86 -9.21 -5.44
C CYS A 419 1.38 -9.52 -5.10
N HIS A 420 0.86 -10.62 -5.65
CA HIS A 420 -0.30 -11.30 -5.11
C HIS A 420 0.08 -12.04 -3.83
N GLY A 421 -0.89 -12.21 -2.92
CA GLY A 421 -0.70 -12.91 -1.67
C GLY A 421 -1.83 -13.88 -1.34
N TYR A 422 -1.67 -14.57 -0.19
CA TYR A 422 -2.70 -15.40 0.42
C TYR A 422 -3.64 -14.56 1.31
N ASP A 423 -4.09 -13.40 0.78
CA ASP A 423 -5.15 -12.60 1.39
C ASP A 423 -6.51 -12.89 0.74
N LEU A 424 -7.58 -12.42 1.36
CA LEU A 424 -8.89 -12.46 0.71
C LEU A 424 -8.95 -11.37 -0.35
N SER A 425 -8.86 -11.77 -1.63
CA SER A 425 -9.24 -10.89 -2.73
C SER A 425 -10.75 -10.99 -2.97
N TYR A 426 -11.44 -9.87 -2.83
CA TYR A 426 -12.88 -9.80 -3.06
C TYR A 426 -13.23 -10.03 -4.53
N ASP A 427 -12.42 -9.52 -5.47
CA ASP A 427 -12.55 -9.77 -6.90
C ASP A 427 -12.53 -11.27 -7.20
N ILE A 428 -11.54 -11.99 -6.66
CA ILE A 428 -11.40 -13.43 -6.86
C ILE A 428 -12.60 -14.19 -6.29
N GLN A 429 -13.01 -13.87 -5.06
CA GLN A 429 -14.14 -14.54 -4.43
C GLN A 429 -15.47 -14.28 -5.16
N LEU A 430 -15.66 -13.05 -5.66
CA LEU A 430 -16.82 -12.69 -6.46
C LEU A 430 -16.85 -13.44 -7.81
N LEU A 431 -15.72 -13.47 -8.52
CA LEU A 431 -15.60 -14.12 -9.83
C LEU A 431 -15.79 -15.65 -9.71
N THR A 432 -15.19 -16.26 -8.69
CA THR A 432 -15.35 -17.72 -8.45
C THR A 432 -16.76 -18.08 -8.02
N ALA A 433 -17.45 -17.23 -7.24
CA ALA A 433 -18.86 -17.41 -6.89
C ALA A 433 -19.79 -17.39 -8.13
N LYS A 434 -19.35 -16.76 -9.24
CA LYS A 434 -20.03 -16.73 -10.55
C LYS A 434 -19.56 -17.84 -11.50
N GLY A 435 -18.64 -18.69 -11.06
CA GLY A 435 -18.17 -19.86 -11.80
C GLY A 435 -16.90 -19.62 -12.64
N TYR A 436 -16.29 -18.43 -12.60
CA TYR A 436 -15.03 -18.17 -13.29
C TYR A 436 -13.84 -18.69 -12.48
N GLY A 437 -12.91 -19.39 -13.12
CA GLY A 437 -11.62 -19.69 -12.53
C GLY A 437 -10.68 -18.48 -12.64
N VAL A 438 -9.83 -18.27 -11.64
CA VAL A 438 -8.85 -17.21 -11.65
C VAL A 438 -7.44 -17.79 -11.53
N VAL A 439 -6.56 -17.39 -12.44
CA VAL A 439 -5.13 -17.74 -12.46
C VAL A 439 -4.33 -16.50 -12.15
N LEU A 440 -3.39 -16.61 -11.22
CA LEU A 440 -2.46 -15.54 -10.90
C LEU A 440 -1.07 -16.09 -10.59
N CYS A 441 -0.07 -15.25 -10.78
CA CYS A 441 1.31 -15.49 -10.38
C CYS A 441 2.03 -14.18 -10.08
N ASN A 442 3.21 -14.31 -9.51
CA ASN A 442 4.15 -13.21 -9.28
C ASN A 442 5.28 -13.34 -10.32
N PRO A 443 5.16 -12.68 -11.51
CA PRO A 443 6.14 -12.79 -12.59
C PRO A 443 7.42 -11.98 -12.28
N ALA A 444 8.35 -11.99 -13.25
CA ALA A 444 9.51 -11.09 -13.27
C ALA A 444 9.08 -9.65 -12.94
N GLY A 445 9.76 -9.01 -12.01
CA GLY A 445 9.41 -7.69 -11.46
C GLY A 445 8.72 -7.73 -10.10
N SER A 446 8.15 -8.86 -9.69
CA SER A 446 7.41 -8.97 -8.43
C SER A 446 8.32 -9.07 -7.20
N GLN A 447 7.88 -8.49 -6.09
CA GLN A 447 8.49 -8.67 -4.77
C GLN A 447 8.12 -10.04 -4.15
N GLY A 448 8.73 -10.37 -3.00
CA GLY A 448 8.46 -11.58 -2.21
C GLY A 448 9.33 -12.78 -2.54
N SER A 449 10.07 -12.78 -3.65
CA SER A 449 10.94 -13.90 -4.07
C SER A 449 12.40 -13.51 -4.26
N GLY A 450 12.83 -12.42 -3.63
CA GLY A 450 14.19 -11.89 -3.66
C GLY A 450 14.41 -10.80 -4.70
N GLU A 451 15.47 -10.01 -4.48
CA GLU A 451 15.78 -8.84 -5.30
C GLU A 451 16.08 -9.20 -6.76
N LYS A 452 16.65 -10.40 -7.00
CA LYS A 452 16.89 -10.87 -8.37
C LYS A 452 15.61 -10.92 -9.19
N LEU A 453 14.51 -11.46 -8.64
CA LEU A 453 13.22 -11.50 -9.33
C LEU A 453 12.63 -10.11 -9.48
N ALA A 454 12.65 -9.30 -8.42
CA ALA A 454 12.08 -7.97 -8.41
C ALA A 454 12.68 -7.06 -9.49
N ARG A 455 13.98 -7.15 -9.77
CA ARG A 455 14.65 -6.35 -10.81
C ARG A 455 14.58 -6.92 -12.22
N GLU A 456 14.02 -8.10 -12.45
CA GLU A 456 14.03 -8.73 -13.79
C GLU A 456 13.12 -8.02 -14.80
N SER A 457 12.16 -7.19 -14.38
CA SER A 457 11.39 -6.30 -15.26
C SER A 457 12.05 -4.95 -15.52
N TYR A 458 13.15 -4.66 -14.86
CA TYR A 458 13.88 -3.40 -14.95
C TYR A 458 14.35 -3.18 -16.38
N HIS A 459 13.98 -2.05 -16.99
CA HIS A 459 14.18 -1.67 -18.37
C HIS A 459 13.50 -2.60 -19.41
N ASP A 460 12.63 -3.55 -19.00
CA ASP A 460 12.09 -4.60 -19.90
C ASP A 460 10.58 -4.88 -19.67
N TRP A 461 9.79 -3.86 -19.33
CA TRP A 461 8.34 -4.04 -19.17
C TRP A 461 7.69 -4.56 -20.45
N GLY A 462 6.97 -5.66 -20.37
CA GLY A 462 6.40 -6.37 -21.52
C GLY A 462 7.36 -7.39 -22.14
N GLY A 463 8.51 -7.64 -21.52
CA GLY A 463 9.49 -8.65 -21.92
C GLY A 463 9.34 -9.97 -21.15
N LYS A 464 10.19 -10.18 -20.14
CA LYS A 464 10.16 -11.42 -19.33
C LYS A 464 8.88 -11.58 -18.53
N ASP A 465 8.37 -10.51 -17.95
CA ASP A 465 7.12 -10.45 -17.22
C ASP A 465 5.94 -10.95 -18.07
N TYR A 466 5.80 -10.47 -19.30
CA TYR A 466 4.81 -10.93 -20.27
C TYR A 466 4.96 -12.41 -20.60
N GLN A 467 6.20 -12.86 -20.87
CA GLN A 467 6.46 -14.27 -21.22
C GLN A 467 6.11 -15.20 -20.06
N GLU A 468 6.40 -14.82 -18.83
CA GLU A 468 6.11 -15.60 -17.64
C GLU A 468 4.62 -15.68 -17.33
N LEU A 469 3.88 -14.59 -17.51
CA LEU A 469 2.43 -14.60 -17.39
C LEU A 469 1.76 -15.55 -18.38
N LEU A 470 2.23 -15.57 -19.64
CA LEU A 470 1.76 -16.53 -20.66
C LEU A 470 2.14 -17.98 -20.34
N THR A 471 3.34 -18.18 -19.80
CA THR A 471 3.82 -19.50 -19.38
C THR A 471 3.01 -20.01 -18.19
N CYS A 472 2.75 -19.14 -17.20
CA CYS A 472 1.90 -19.43 -16.06
C CYS A 472 0.49 -19.84 -16.50
N LEU A 473 -0.17 -19.04 -17.34
CA LEU A 473 -1.51 -19.38 -17.87
C LEU A 473 -1.51 -20.74 -18.58
N THR A 474 -0.49 -21.01 -19.42
CA THR A 474 -0.35 -22.28 -20.14
C THR A 474 -0.17 -23.47 -19.19
N ALA A 475 0.64 -23.28 -18.14
CA ALA A 475 0.86 -24.32 -17.13
C ALA A 475 -0.43 -24.62 -16.34
N ALA A 476 -1.16 -23.57 -15.93
CA ALA A 476 -2.46 -23.73 -15.28
C ALA A 476 -3.45 -24.49 -16.16
N GLN A 477 -3.58 -24.10 -17.43
CA GLN A 477 -4.45 -24.76 -18.40
C GLN A 477 -4.14 -26.25 -18.50
N LYS A 478 -2.88 -26.63 -18.64
CA LYS A 478 -2.44 -28.04 -18.74
C LYS A 478 -2.66 -28.79 -17.42
N THR A 479 -2.25 -28.21 -16.30
CA THR A 479 -2.30 -28.88 -14.99
C THR A 479 -3.73 -29.20 -14.56
N PHE A 480 -4.68 -28.32 -14.87
CA PHE A 480 -6.06 -28.44 -14.46
C PHE A 480 -7.03 -28.80 -15.58
N SER A 481 -6.52 -29.08 -16.81
CA SER A 481 -7.31 -29.46 -18.00
C SER A 481 -8.32 -28.36 -18.40
N LEU A 482 -7.87 -27.12 -18.48
CA LEU A 482 -8.69 -25.94 -18.73
C LEU A 482 -8.56 -25.40 -20.18
N GLU A 483 -7.87 -26.10 -21.08
CA GLU A 483 -7.52 -25.62 -22.44
C GLU A 483 -8.75 -25.36 -23.31
N LYS A 484 -9.90 -25.94 -22.95
CA LYS A 484 -11.16 -25.77 -23.70
C LYS A 484 -12.01 -24.61 -23.18
N LEU A 485 -11.66 -24.03 -22.04
CA LEU A 485 -12.38 -22.90 -21.47
C LEU A 485 -11.92 -21.58 -22.15
N PRO A 486 -12.83 -20.63 -22.35
CA PRO A 486 -12.44 -19.29 -22.79
C PRO A 486 -11.52 -18.65 -21.75
N ALA A 487 -10.51 -17.93 -22.22
CA ALA A 487 -9.58 -17.21 -21.36
C ALA A 487 -9.78 -15.70 -21.50
N ALA A 488 -9.76 -15.00 -20.38
CA ALA A 488 -9.75 -13.55 -20.30
C ALA A 488 -8.51 -13.06 -19.55
N VAL A 489 -8.20 -11.77 -19.67
CA VAL A 489 -7.13 -11.10 -18.90
C VAL A 489 -7.67 -9.85 -18.25
N MET A 490 -7.25 -9.59 -16.99
CA MET A 490 -7.55 -8.36 -16.27
C MET A 490 -6.36 -7.90 -15.43
N GLY A 491 -6.36 -6.63 -15.10
CA GLY A 491 -5.40 -6.05 -14.17
C GLY A 491 -5.56 -4.55 -14.05
N GLY A 492 -4.95 -3.98 -13.02
CA GLY A 492 -5.00 -2.55 -12.75
C GLY A 492 -3.59 -1.95 -12.64
N SER A 493 -3.44 -0.64 -12.99
CA SER A 493 -2.16 0.06 -12.93
C SER A 493 -1.15 -0.61 -13.87
N TYR A 494 -0.01 -1.08 -13.37
CA TYR A 494 0.90 -1.93 -14.14
C TYR A 494 0.19 -3.19 -14.69
N GLY A 495 -0.69 -3.85 -13.92
CA GLY A 495 -1.48 -4.97 -14.42
C GLY A 495 -2.41 -4.56 -15.56
N GLY A 496 -2.93 -3.32 -15.55
CA GLY A 496 -3.68 -2.74 -16.66
C GLY A 496 -2.81 -2.45 -17.89
N PHE A 497 -1.60 -1.92 -17.68
CA PHE A 497 -0.58 -1.81 -18.74
C PHE A 497 -0.31 -3.17 -19.37
N MET A 498 -0.03 -4.19 -18.55
CA MET A 498 0.25 -5.53 -19.02
C MET A 498 -0.96 -6.17 -19.73
N THR A 499 -2.18 -5.88 -19.28
CA THR A 499 -3.41 -6.28 -19.97
C THR A 499 -3.45 -5.68 -21.38
N ASN A 500 -3.19 -4.36 -21.53
CA ASN A 500 -3.13 -3.68 -22.81
C ASN A 500 -1.99 -4.25 -23.68
N TRP A 501 -0.84 -4.54 -23.08
CA TRP A 501 0.30 -5.15 -23.74
C TRP A 501 -0.04 -6.54 -24.29
N MET A 502 -0.64 -7.39 -23.46
CA MET A 502 -1.03 -8.74 -23.86
C MET A 502 -1.97 -8.75 -25.04
N ILE A 503 -3.06 -7.97 -25.00
CA ILE A 503 -4.04 -7.95 -26.11
C ILE A 503 -3.49 -7.33 -27.41
N SER A 504 -2.38 -6.62 -27.33
CA SER A 504 -1.68 -6.10 -28.52
C SER A 504 -0.58 -7.05 -29.06
N HIS A 505 -0.28 -8.14 -28.33
CA HIS A 505 0.77 -9.10 -28.69
C HIS A 505 0.29 -10.55 -28.82
N THR A 506 -0.95 -10.88 -28.42
CA THR A 506 -1.50 -12.22 -28.56
C THR A 506 -3.03 -12.22 -28.68
N ASP A 507 -3.58 -13.17 -29.44
CA ASP A 507 -5.02 -13.38 -29.62
C ASP A 507 -5.59 -14.45 -28.68
N ARG A 508 -4.88 -14.79 -27.59
CA ARG A 508 -5.30 -15.87 -26.67
C ARG A 508 -6.54 -15.54 -25.85
N PHE A 509 -6.93 -14.27 -25.74
CA PHE A 509 -7.98 -13.82 -24.84
C PHE A 509 -9.29 -13.51 -25.56
N THR A 510 -10.39 -14.04 -25.01
CA THR A 510 -11.74 -13.79 -25.50
C THR A 510 -12.20 -12.35 -25.21
N CYS A 511 -11.77 -11.80 -24.06
CA CYS A 511 -12.00 -10.40 -23.66
C CYS A 511 -10.96 -9.96 -22.63
N ALA A 512 -10.91 -8.64 -22.40
CA ALA A 512 -9.99 -8.04 -21.44
C ALA A 512 -10.66 -6.94 -20.62
N ILE A 513 -10.22 -6.74 -19.37
CA ILE A 513 -10.54 -5.58 -18.54
C ILE A 513 -9.24 -4.91 -18.12
N SER A 514 -9.04 -3.67 -18.53
CA SER A 514 -7.88 -2.87 -18.20
C SER A 514 -8.29 -1.69 -17.31
N GLU A 515 -7.82 -1.69 -16.06
CA GLU A 515 -8.24 -0.70 -15.08
C GLU A 515 -7.12 0.28 -14.77
N ARG A 516 -7.44 1.59 -14.68
CA ARG A 516 -6.49 2.65 -14.29
C ARG A 516 -5.09 2.40 -14.86
N SER A 517 -5.08 2.16 -16.16
CA SER A 517 -3.91 1.62 -16.87
C SER A 517 -3.11 2.71 -17.59
N THR A 518 -1.95 2.33 -18.07
CA THR A 518 -1.18 3.12 -19.04
C THR A 518 -1.13 2.45 -20.38
N CYS A 519 -1.10 3.26 -21.44
CA CYS A 519 -0.93 2.80 -22.80
C CYS A 519 0.23 3.49 -23.53
N ASN A 520 0.63 4.67 -23.07
CA ASN A 520 1.65 5.51 -23.67
C ASN A 520 2.62 5.99 -22.57
N ARG A 521 3.74 5.29 -22.44
CA ARG A 521 4.74 5.56 -21.41
C ARG A 521 5.39 6.93 -21.60
N TYR A 522 5.51 7.40 -22.83
CA TYR A 522 6.07 8.71 -23.12
C TYR A 522 5.19 9.86 -22.59
N SER A 523 3.88 9.84 -22.86
CA SER A 523 2.97 10.87 -22.36
C SER A 523 2.77 10.77 -20.84
N GLN A 524 2.78 9.55 -20.28
CA GLN A 524 2.68 9.34 -18.84
C GLN A 524 3.84 10.00 -18.08
N ALA A 525 5.06 9.95 -18.60
CA ALA A 525 6.25 10.49 -17.94
C ALA A 525 6.09 11.97 -17.52
N GLY A 526 5.37 12.79 -18.33
CA GLY A 526 5.13 14.19 -18.01
C GLY A 526 3.77 14.51 -17.39
N THR A 527 2.87 13.50 -17.27
CA THR A 527 1.49 13.73 -16.81
C THR A 527 1.09 12.94 -15.58
N SER A 528 1.94 12.10 -15.04
CA SER A 528 1.76 11.36 -13.79
C SER A 528 2.29 12.16 -12.60
N ASP A 529 1.85 11.82 -11.38
CA ASP A 529 2.38 12.38 -10.14
C ASP A 529 3.72 11.75 -9.71
N CYS A 530 4.12 10.64 -10.31
CA CYS A 530 5.36 9.92 -9.99
C CYS A 530 6.19 9.53 -11.22
N ALA A 531 5.61 9.43 -12.42
CA ALA A 531 6.27 8.80 -13.57
C ALA A 531 7.47 9.59 -14.13
N PHE A 532 7.61 10.87 -13.81
CA PHE A 532 8.80 11.65 -14.19
C PHE A 532 10.09 11.07 -13.58
N ARG A 533 10.04 10.55 -12.35
CA ARG A 533 11.19 9.88 -11.69
C ARG A 533 11.19 8.38 -11.95
N TYR A 534 10.07 7.74 -11.69
CA TYR A 534 9.86 6.33 -11.92
C TYR A 534 10.26 5.91 -13.35
N GLY A 535 9.84 6.68 -14.37
CA GLY A 535 10.25 6.43 -15.74
C GLY A 535 11.76 6.49 -15.99
N MET A 536 12.48 7.37 -15.30
CA MET A 536 13.92 7.47 -15.44
C MET A 536 14.65 6.19 -14.98
N PHE A 537 14.15 5.55 -13.93
CA PHE A 537 14.72 4.28 -13.42
C PHE A 537 14.24 3.06 -14.23
N GLU A 538 12.94 2.99 -14.53
CA GLU A 538 12.33 1.83 -15.19
C GLU A 538 12.55 1.76 -16.71
N PHE A 539 12.96 2.88 -17.36
CA PHE A 539 13.11 2.99 -18.81
C PHE A 539 14.45 3.58 -19.26
N ASP A 540 15.47 3.50 -18.42
CA ASP A 540 16.84 3.92 -18.73
C ASP A 540 16.94 5.39 -19.20
N GLY A 541 16.60 6.30 -18.31
CA GLY A 541 16.69 7.74 -18.54
C GLY A 541 15.34 8.43 -18.79
N ALA A 542 15.40 9.72 -18.98
CA ALA A 542 14.20 10.55 -19.16
C ALA A 542 13.54 10.30 -20.52
N ALA A 543 12.21 10.43 -20.59
CA ALA A 543 11.44 10.17 -21.80
C ALA A 543 11.92 11.00 -23.02
N TRP A 544 12.31 12.26 -22.78
CA TRP A 544 12.81 13.13 -23.84
C TRP A 544 14.24 12.79 -24.32
N GLU A 545 15.01 12.04 -23.55
CA GLU A 545 16.35 11.56 -23.89
C GLU A 545 16.29 10.25 -24.69
N ASN A 546 15.33 9.35 -24.36
CA ASN A 546 15.16 8.06 -25.00
C ASN A 546 13.72 7.79 -25.46
N PRO A 547 13.12 8.66 -26.32
CA PRO A 547 11.70 8.57 -26.69
C PRO A 547 11.35 7.27 -27.41
N GLN A 548 12.27 6.69 -28.17
CA GLN A 548 12.05 5.46 -28.91
C GLN A 548 11.83 4.29 -27.95
N HIS A 549 12.66 4.13 -26.94
CA HIS A 549 12.54 3.08 -25.92
C HIS A 549 11.18 3.15 -25.19
N TYR A 550 10.76 4.36 -24.80
CA TYR A 550 9.44 4.56 -24.20
C TYR A 550 8.30 4.13 -25.14
N MET A 551 8.40 4.44 -26.43
CA MET A 551 7.36 4.06 -27.40
C MET A 551 7.38 2.57 -27.74
N GLU A 552 8.52 1.92 -27.75
CA GLU A 552 8.66 0.47 -27.93
C GLU A 552 8.00 -0.31 -26.80
N HIS A 553 8.00 0.23 -25.55
CA HIS A 553 7.32 -0.32 -24.39
C HIS A 553 5.91 0.27 -24.13
N SER A 554 5.30 0.90 -25.14
CA SER A 554 3.96 1.48 -25.07
C SER A 554 2.95 0.68 -25.87
N PRO A 555 1.90 0.11 -25.24
CA PRO A 555 0.85 -0.64 -25.94
C PRO A 555 0.25 0.09 -27.14
N ILE A 556 0.15 1.43 -27.09
CA ILE A 556 -0.42 2.25 -28.16
C ILE A 556 0.33 2.08 -29.50
N SER A 557 1.64 1.79 -29.46
CA SER A 557 2.44 1.53 -30.65
C SER A 557 1.98 0.29 -31.42
N TYR A 558 1.25 -0.60 -30.77
CA TYR A 558 0.82 -1.91 -31.30
C TYR A 558 -0.71 -2.01 -31.40
N VAL A 559 -1.45 -0.92 -31.33
CA VAL A 559 -2.92 -0.88 -31.33
C VAL A 559 -3.57 -1.60 -32.51
N LYS A 560 -2.91 -1.62 -33.68
CA LYS A 560 -3.39 -2.30 -34.91
C LYS A 560 -3.56 -3.80 -34.71
N ASN A 561 -2.73 -4.40 -33.86
CA ASN A 561 -2.72 -5.84 -33.60
C ASN A 561 -3.86 -6.29 -32.66
N VAL A 562 -4.56 -5.35 -32.01
CA VAL A 562 -5.60 -5.70 -31.04
C VAL A 562 -6.84 -6.27 -31.74
N HIS A 563 -7.23 -7.49 -31.38
CA HIS A 563 -8.48 -8.13 -31.81
C HIS A 563 -9.42 -8.40 -30.63
N THR A 564 -8.89 -8.48 -29.41
CA THR A 564 -9.60 -8.78 -28.19
C THR A 564 -10.50 -7.60 -27.78
N PRO A 565 -11.82 -7.79 -27.56
CA PRO A 565 -12.67 -6.78 -26.94
C PRO A 565 -12.15 -6.36 -25.57
N VAL A 566 -12.11 -5.05 -25.31
CA VAL A 566 -11.57 -4.50 -24.05
C VAL A 566 -12.54 -3.51 -23.40
N LEU A 567 -12.68 -3.65 -22.07
CA LEU A 567 -13.32 -2.68 -21.20
C LEU A 567 -12.23 -1.93 -20.44
N LEU A 568 -12.20 -0.61 -20.56
CA LEU A 568 -11.33 0.29 -19.82
C LEU A 568 -12.13 0.86 -18.64
N ILE A 569 -11.58 0.77 -17.43
CA ILE A 569 -12.16 1.32 -16.20
C ILE A 569 -11.19 2.33 -15.61
N HIS A 570 -11.63 3.59 -15.39
CA HIS A 570 -10.73 4.64 -14.93
C HIS A 570 -11.45 5.68 -14.05
N GLY A 571 -10.76 6.17 -13.01
CA GLY A 571 -11.20 7.31 -12.21
C GLY A 571 -10.83 8.64 -12.88
N ASP A 572 -11.72 9.64 -12.86
CA ASP A 572 -11.44 10.93 -13.51
C ASP A 572 -10.46 11.82 -12.71
N ARG A 573 -10.13 11.43 -11.48
CA ARG A 573 -9.15 12.09 -10.61
C ARG A 573 -7.88 11.30 -10.39
N ASP A 574 -7.67 10.24 -11.16
CA ASP A 574 -6.43 9.46 -11.13
C ASP A 574 -5.27 10.32 -11.62
N MET A 575 -4.31 10.57 -10.73
CA MET A 575 -3.11 11.35 -11.02
C MET A 575 -1.86 10.48 -11.14
N ASN A 576 -1.94 9.23 -10.70
CA ASN A 576 -0.86 8.27 -10.82
C ASN A 576 -0.80 7.71 -12.26
N CYS A 577 -1.89 7.08 -12.73
CA CYS A 577 -2.11 6.81 -14.13
C CYS A 577 -3.19 7.75 -14.64
N PRO A 578 -2.85 8.92 -15.21
CA PRO A 578 -3.86 9.90 -15.57
C PRO A 578 -4.91 9.36 -16.55
N LEU A 579 -6.19 9.80 -16.40
CA LEU A 579 -7.31 9.38 -17.27
C LEU A 579 -6.96 9.48 -18.76
N SER A 580 -6.12 10.46 -19.14
CA SER A 580 -5.63 10.62 -20.52
C SER A 580 -5.01 9.35 -21.10
N GLN A 581 -4.44 8.47 -20.28
CA GLN A 581 -3.89 7.19 -20.73
C GLN A 581 -4.98 6.26 -21.27
N SER A 582 -6.12 6.16 -20.59
CA SER A 582 -7.28 5.42 -21.11
C SER A 582 -7.97 6.13 -22.27
N GLU A 583 -7.98 7.46 -22.30
CA GLU A 583 -8.53 8.25 -23.41
C GLU A 583 -7.69 8.06 -24.69
N GLU A 584 -6.36 8.12 -24.61
CA GLU A 584 -5.47 7.84 -25.74
C GLU A 584 -5.70 6.41 -26.27
N TRP A 585 -5.71 5.41 -25.36
CA TRP A 585 -5.91 4.01 -25.74
C TRP A 585 -7.29 3.77 -26.36
N TYR A 586 -8.35 4.27 -25.74
CA TYR A 586 -9.71 4.19 -26.27
C TYR A 586 -9.84 4.82 -27.65
N SER A 587 -9.32 6.03 -27.83
CA SER A 587 -9.37 6.75 -29.11
C SER A 587 -8.65 6.00 -30.21
N ALA A 588 -7.43 5.50 -29.92
CA ALA A 588 -6.66 4.72 -30.88
C ALA A 588 -7.37 3.42 -31.28
N LEU A 589 -7.91 2.68 -30.31
CA LEU A 589 -8.71 1.48 -30.54
C LEU A 589 -9.93 1.75 -31.41
N LYS A 590 -10.67 2.84 -31.12
CA LYS A 590 -11.88 3.21 -31.89
C LYS A 590 -11.53 3.63 -33.32
N MET A 591 -10.45 4.38 -33.51
CA MET A 591 -9.99 4.78 -34.84
C MET A 591 -9.55 3.59 -35.69
N GLU A 592 -8.98 2.57 -35.07
CA GLU A 592 -8.63 1.29 -35.73
C GLU A 592 -9.82 0.30 -35.81
N GLY A 593 -11.05 0.75 -35.52
CA GLY A 593 -12.27 -0.05 -35.63
C GLY A 593 -12.40 -1.17 -34.59
N LYS A 594 -11.61 -1.13 -33.51
CA LYS A 594 -11.60 -2.16 -32.48
C LYS A 594 -12.78 -2.06 -31.53
N LYS A 595 -13.13 -3.16 -30.87
CA LYS A 595 -14.23 -3.24 -29.91
C LYS A 595 -13.75 -2.84 -28.53
N ALA A 596 -13.95 -1.58 -28.17
CA ALA A 596 -13.53 -1.01 -26.89
C ALA A 596 -14.63 -0.17 -26.27
N TYR A 597 -14.69 -0.18 -24.91
CA TYR A 597 -15.55 0.66 -24.08
C TYR A 597 -14.71 1.32 -23.01
N LEU A 598 -15.05 2.55 -22.64
CA LEU A 598 -14.43 3.31 -21.57
C LEU A 598 -15.50 3.66 -20.52
N ALA A 599 -15.33 3.16 -19.31
CA ALA A 599 -16.13 3.47 -18.14
C ALA A 599 -15.36 4.43 -17.22
N VAL A 600 -15.81 5.68 -17.13
CA VAL A 600 -15.19 6.72 -16.31
C VAL A 600 -15.92 6.84 -14.99
N PHE A 601 -15.22 6.67 -13.88
CA PHE A 601 -15.72 6.79 -12.52
C PHE A 601 -15.47 8.20 -11.98
N LYS A 602 -16.53 8.98 -11.84
CA LYS A 602 -16.47 10.39 -11.43
C LYS A 602 -16.04 10.54 -9.97
N GLY A 603 -15.04 11.38 -9.74
CA GLY A 603 -14.50 11.68 -8.42
C GLY A 603 -13.61 10.60 -7.84
N GLU A 604 -13.27 9.55 -8.60
CA GLU A 604 -12.42 8.46 -8.14
C GLU A 604 -10.96 8.68 -8.54
N TYR A 605 -10.09 8.26 -7.62
CA TYR A 605 -8.63 8.31 -7.74
C TYR A 605 -8.05 6.96 -8.16
N HIS A 606 -6.73 6.83 -8.19
CA HIS A 606 -6.04 5.60 -8.57
C HIS A 606 -6.45 4.37 -7.74
N SER A 607 -6.76 4.56 -6.47
CA SER A 607 -7.11 3.48 -5.53
C SER A 607 -8.58 3.03 -5.57
N LEU A 608 -9.33 3.25 -6.65
CA LEU A 608 -10.75 2.88 -6.81
C LEU A 608 -11.06 1.46 -6.31
N THR A 609 -10.25 0.47 -6.65
CA THR A 609 -10.48 -0.96 -6.34
C THR A 609 -10.63 -1.23 -4.84
N GLY A 610 -9.74 -0.69 -4.00
CA GLY A 610 -9.73 -0.92 -2.56
C GLY A 610 -10.30 0.22 -1.72
N LYS A 611 -10.13 1.48 -2.16
CA LYS A 611 -10.46 2.69 -1.39
C LYS A 611 -11.49 3.61 -2.07
N GLY A 612 -11.96 3.27 -3.27
CA GLY A 612 -13.02 4.01 -3.95
C GLY A 612 -14.29 4.03 -3.11
N ARG A 613 -15.15 5.03 -3.35
CA ARG A 613 -16.44 5.13 -2.65
C ARG A 613 -17.23 3.83 -2.77
N PRO A 614 -17.98 3.43 -1.74
CA PRO A 614 -18.73 2.17 -1.74
C PRO A 614 -19.59 1.96 -2.97
N LYS A 615 -20.30 3.00 -3.42
CA LYS A 615 -21.13 2.93 -4.64
C LYS A 615 -20.28 2.72 -5.90
N SER A 616 -19.18 3.41 -6.03
CA SER A 616 -18.27 3.24 -7.17
C SER A 616 -17.67 1.83 -7.22
N ARG A 617 -17.27 1.28 -6.08
CA ARG A 617 -16.79 -0.11 -5.99
C ARG A 617 -17.90 -1.11 -6.37
N LEU A 618 -19.14 -0.88 -5.90
CA LEU A 618 -20.29 -1.72 -6.26
C LEU A 618 -20.55 -1.69 -7.77
N ASP A 619 -20.56 -0.51 -8.39
CA ASP A 619 -20.76 -0.35 -9.83
C ASP A 619 -19.62 -1.01 -10.61
N ARG A 620 -18.37 -0.94 -10.12
CA ARG A 620 -17.22 -1.64 -10.72
C ARG A 620 -17.44 -3.16 -10.71
N TYR A 621 -17.87 -3.76 -9.60
CA TYR A 621 -18.14 -5.19 -9.53
C TYR A 621 -19.23 -5.62 -10.52
N HIS A 622 -20.29 -4.80 -10.68
CA HIS A 622 -21.32 -5.05 -11.70
C HIS A 622 -20.76 -5.00 -13.12
N LEU A 623 -19.84 -4.07 -13.41
CA LEU A 623 -19.17 -3.98 -14.71
C LEU A 623 -18.28 -5.18 -15.00
N LEU A 624 -17.48 -5.66 -14.00
CA LEU A 624 -16.68 -6.85 -14.14
C LEU A 624 -17.53 -8.07 -14.53
N LEU A 625 -18.60 -8.31 -13.74
CA LEU A 625 -19.51 -9.44 -13.99
C LEU A 625 -20.21 -9.32 -15.34
N TRP A 626 -20.76 -8.14 -15.67
CA TRP A 626 -21.40 -7.90 -16.95
C TRP A 626 -20.49 -8.18 -18.13
N TRP A 627 -19.21 -7.76 -18.05
CA TRP A 627 -18.26 -7.93 -19.14
C TRP A 627 -17.90 -9.40 -19.35
N PHE A 628 -17.53 -10.11 -18.28
CA PHE A 628 -17.18 -11.52 -18.39
C PHE A 628 -18.38 -12.39 -18.78
N ASP A 629 -19.57 -12.16 -18.23
CA ASP A 629 -20.78 -12.88 -18.63
C ASP A 629 -21.07 -12.70 -20.12
N ARG A 630 -20.90 -11.49 -20.65
CA ARG A 630 -21.14 -11.18 -22.06
C ARG A 630 -20.23 -11.91 -23.03
N TYR A 631 -18.97 -12.11 -22.66
CA TYR A 631 -17.96 -12.63 -23.59
C TYR A 631 -17.53 -14.07 -23.32
N MET A 632 -17.72 -14.58 -22.11
CA MET A 632 -17.23 -15.90 -21.71
C MET A 632 -18.34 -16.93 -21.52
N LYS A 633 -19.57 -16.54 -21.13
CA LYS A 633 -20.69 -17.47 -21.02
C LYS A 633 -21.33 -17.71 -22.38
N LYS A 634 -21.53 -18.98 -22.71
CA LYS A 634 -22.26 -19.39 -23.92
C LYS A 634 -23.77 -19.34 -23.65
N GLY A 635 -24.50 -18.48 -24.34
CA GLY A 635 -25.94 -18.63 -24.51
C GLY A 635 -26.88 -17.63 -23.83
N GLU A 636 -26.41 -16.64 -23.11
CA GLU A 636 -27.27 -15.55 -22.63
C GLU A 636 -27.00 -14.27 -23.41
N ALA A 637 -27.87 -14.00 -24.39
CA ALA A 637 -27.94 -12.66 -24.99
C ALA A 637 -28.52 -11.72 -23.92
N TYR A 638 -27.68 -10.87 -23.32
CA TYR A 638 -28.19 -9.72 -22.59
C TYR A 638 -28.90 -8.79 -23.59
N VAL A 639 -30.21 -8.67 -23.43
CA VAL A 639 -31.07 -7.69 -24.12
C VAL A 639 -30.84 -6.32 -23.49
#